data_eff0031d04444f4315063196f045acb2
#
_entry.id   eff0031d04444f4315063196f045acb2
#
_cell.length_a   1.000
_cell.length_b   1.000
_cell.length_c   1.000
_cell.angle_alpha   90.00
_cell.angle_beta   90.00
_cell.angle_gamma   90.00
#
_symmetry.space_group_name_H-M   'P 1'
#
loop_
_entity.id
_entity.type
_entity.pdbx_description
1 polymer ?
#
loop_
_entity_poly.entity_id
_entity_poly.type
_entity_poly.pdbx_seq_one_letter_code
_entity_poly.pdbx_strand_id
1 'polypeptide(L)'
;MKRWLLIGLTVVGLFLLGLTASRWAPALLSFASDNSATIEGLTGLVQLALWAGAAAVAGWGFVRGRRNAQQVAATPSYQATTTGSGSTAQDEAVSSGQGGFAAQTVEGSAVAVGHNARAVKADVYVENLENLPDPEATRRKEARDRYLRRLRLRCNVLPLAAMGGEEAGDEVTLDRVYVDLDTRTRVPIGEKQGGQRDLEREVAGRPGQEDRALTALEATIQNPRLVLLGDPGGGKSTFVRQLAAWLAAAHLGEAPLPAGWPADTLPLLVALRDLAPVLAALNLSGASEHEISRRMAEAVRGHWRTQLQEMGAEGFAPELERALDTGNVLLIFDGLDEVPERLRQRVRQAMQGVRSAYPKAQRIVVTCRIRSYAGSALLPGFAQHTLALFDEAKIRRFVEGWYRAQVALSRVTEQSATVKIADLQRAALSADLHELASNPMLLTTMAIIHQKEVTLPPERVRLYKLAVENLLLRWQRQKGIAVSDTLAAVLKDDLKLRRIVEELAYLVHEREAQGQKEGVLSRGELLSLLEKPRYLGDAGLVSEFLDYVDQRAGLLVGHGGAEEQEQPQIYSFPHRTFREYLAGCHMVEGRGVAREYWRRAGEGDFWYLAARYGAEELKYNSRNGEKELLDLAYDLCPTAGPVSEAQWRAVLWGGQVAALLGPAVIKDDDAKPEGGRVFLARLRPRLVDVMRKSPLPPIERAEAGNALARLGDPRSEVLDPLRIEWLDVPAGSFLMGNDDKARAYLGDESSQHPYNLAYVYKISRYPITNAQFDVFVQAGGYKEPDYWREAKAHGYWRPGEVRRQFLKESALVEEWSAAPADYGEPFTLANHPVVGVNWWEALAFTRWLEEQLRVAGKLPAGWQVRLPSEAEWEKAARGVDGRDFPWLGKIDPDRVNYAATGIGATSAVGCFPGGASPYHVEEMSGNVWEWTRSIYGEYPYPVEGKALQQREELAVGSSRSR
;
A
#
# COMPACT_ATOMS: atom_id res chain seq x y z
N MET A 1 -20.77 -25.97 53.29
CA MET A 1 -21.79 -26.81 52.71
C MET A 1 -23.01 -26.07 52.15
N LYS A 2 -23.65 -25.11 52.90
CA LYS A 2 -24.86 -24.39 52.42
C LYS A 2 -24.64 -23.52 51.15
N ARG A 3 -23.45 -22.95 50.92
CA ARG A 3 -23.14 -22.17 49.69
C ARG A 3 -22.98 -23.04 48.42
N TRP A 4 -22.55 -24.27 48.54
CA TRP A 4 -22.39 -25.19 47.43
C TRP A 4 -23.72 -25.80 46.96
N LEU A 5 -24.67 -25.94 47.88
CA LEU A 5 -26.01 -26.40 47.53
C LEU A 5 -26.79 -25.34 46.77
N LEU A 6 -26.60 -24.06 47.08
CA LEU A 6 -27.26 -22.96 46.39
C LEU A 6 -26.73 -22.82 44.96
N ILE A 7 -25.42 -22.97 44.74
CA ILE A 7 -24.79 -22.91 43.41
C ILE A 7 -25.22 -24.13 42.58
N GLY A 8 -25.31 -25.31 43.18
CA GLY A 8 -25.79 -26.50 42.49
C GLY A 8 -27.24 -26.40 42.03
N LEU A 9 -28.12 -25.85 42.88
CA LEU A 9 -29.53 -25.61 42.54
C LEU A 9 -29.69 -24.55 41.44
N THR A 10 -28.86 -23.50 41.42
CA THR A 10 -28.91 -22.47 40.40
C THR A 10 -28.45 -22.99 39.03
N VAL A 11 -27.43 -23.83 38.98
CA VAL A 11 -26.92 -24.45 37.73
C VAL A 11 -27.93 -25.47 37.18
N VAL A 12 -28.55 -26.26 38.04
CA VAL A 12 -29.60 -27.21 37.62
C VAL A 12 -30.86 -26.46 37.15
N GLY A 13 -31.22 -25.35 37.81
CA GLY A 13 -32.32 -24.48 37.36
C GLY A 13 -32.11 -23.88 35.99
N LEU A 14 -30.90 -23.42 35.72
CA LEU A 14 -30.53 -22.85 34.41
C LEU A 14 -30.45 -23.94 33.30
N PHE A 15 -30.03 -25.16 33.66
CA PHE A 15 -30.01 -26.28 32.72
C PHE A 15 -31.41 -26.77 32.35
N LEU A 16 -32.34 -26.77 33.33
CA LEU A 16 -33.74 -27.08 33.09
C LEU A 16 -34.47 -26.01 32.29
N LEU A 17 -34.11 -24.71 32.47
CA LEU A 17 -34.62 -23.61 31.65
C LEU A 17 -34.12 -23.72 30.19
N GLY A 18 -32.88 -24.15 29.98
CA GLY A 18 -32.32 -24.37 28.62
C GLY A 18 -33.03 -25.56 27.92
N LEU A 19 -33.33 -26.63 28.62
CA LEU A 19 -34.04 -27.79 28.07
C LEU A 19 -35.51 -27.50 27.75
N THR A 20 -36.15 -26.61 28.49
CA THR A 20 -37.53 -26.20 28.19
C THR A 20 -37.60 -25.19 27.04
N ALA A 21 -36.62 -24.31 26.93
CA ALA A 21 -36.53 -23.36 25.82
C ALA A 21 -36.40 -24.04 24.44
N SER A 22 -35.65 -25.15 24.37
CA SER A 22 -35.50 -25.91 23.10
C SER A 22 -36.80 -26.60 22.65
N ARG A 23 -37.72 -26.82 23.55
CA ARG A 23 -39.03 -27.46 23.25
C ARG A 23 -40.09 -26.49 22.80
N TRP A 24 -39.96 -25.19 23.13
CA TRP A 24 -40.92 -24.15 22.79
C TRP A 24 -40.45 -23.21 21.66
N ALA A 25 -39.20 -23.34 21.22
CA ALA A 25 -38.62 -22.51 20.14
C ALA A 25 -39.41 -22.57 18.82
N PRO A 26 -39.92 -23.75 18.37
CA PRO A 26 -40.73 -23.80 17.14
C PRO A 26 -42.08 -23.08 17.26
N ALA A 27 -42.70 -23.15 18.43
CA ALA A 27 -44.02 -22.51 18.67
C ALA A 27 -43.88 -21.00 18.85
N LEU A 28 -42.74 -20.50 19.38
CA LEU A 28 -42.45 -19.09 19.49
C LEU A 28 -42.08 -18.47 18.13
N LEU A 29 -41.43 -19.20 17.26
CA LEU A 29 -41.13 -18.75 15.89
C LEU A 29 -42.39 -18.63 15.03
N SER A 30 -43.37 -19.51 15.20
CA SER A 30 -44.63 -19.38 14.47
C SER A 30 -45.50 -18.22 15.00
N PHE A 31 -45.42 -17.92 16.29
CA PHE A 31 -46.11 -16.80 16.92
C PHE A 31 -45.48 -15.44 16.56
N ALA A 32 -44.18 -15.43 16.33
CA ALA A 32 -43.40 -14.25 15.95
C ALA A 32 -43.65 -13.81 14.50
N SER A 33 -44.07 -14.72 13.61
CA SER A 33 -44.43 -14.39 12.24
C SER A 33 -45.74 -13.58 12.10
N ASP A 34 -46.63 -13.66 13.11
CA ASP A 34 -47.95 -13.07 13.06
C ASP A 34 -48.09 -11.74 13.82
N ASN A 35 -47.11 -11.32 14.62
CA ASN A 35 -47.16 -10.09 15.45
C ASN A 35 -45.81 -9.34 15.54
N SER A 36 -45.51 -8.52 14.55
CA SER A 36 -44.22 -7.80 14.46
C SER A 36 -44.04 -6.62 15.45
N ALA A 37 -45.10 -6.17 16.11
CA ALA A 37 -45.05 -4.95 16.96
C ALA A 37 -44.68 -5.18 18.42
N THR A 38 -44.56 -6.45 18.90
CA THR A 38 -44.30 -6.78 20.32
C THR A 38 -42.88 -7.35 20.57
N ILE A 39 -42.02 -7.39 19.56
CA ILE A 39 -40.73 -8.09 19.57
C ILE A 39 -39.60 -7.25 20.11
N GLU A 40 -39.64 -5.91 20.01
CA GLU A 40 -38.56 -5.03 20.45
C GLU A 40 -38.32 -5.03 21.97
N GLY A 41 -39.36 -5.28 22.78
CA GLY A 41 -39.21 -5.39 24.22
C GLY A 41 -38.59 -6.72 24.71
N LEU A 42 -38.75 -7.80 23.91
CA LEU A 42 -38.26 -9.15 24.27
C LEU A 42 -36.81 -9.39 23.84
N THR A 43 -36.36 -8.78 22.76
CA THR A 43 -34.98 -8.85 22.31
C THR A 43 -34.00 -8.19 23.29
N GLY A 44 -34.38 -7.10 23.93
CA GLY A 44 -33.57 -6.43 24.95
C GLY A 44 -33.38 -7.31 26.21
N LEU A 45 -34.40 -8.04 26.64
CA LEU A 45 -34.34 -8.94 27.81
C LEU A 45 -33.53 -10.20 27.51
N VAL A 46 -33.59 -10.75 26.30
CA VAL A 46 -32.80 -11.91 25.88
C VAL A 46 -31.31 -11.53 25.71
N GLN A 47 -31.01 -10.34 25.18
CA GLN A 47 -29.66 -9.83 25.13
C GLN A 47 -29.06 -9.57 26.51
N LEU A 48 -29.81 -9.00 27.44
CA LEU A 48 -29.36 -8.82 28.84
C LEU A 48 -29.09 -10.15 29.53
N ALA A 49 -29.87 -11.19 29.30
CA ALA A 49 -29.66 -12.50 29.84
C ALA A 49 -28.42 -13.22 29.24
N LEU A 50 -28.17 -13.03 27.96
CA LEU A 50 -26.95 -13.52 27.28
C LEU A 50 -25.69 -12.78 27.75
N TRP A 51 -25.76 -11.48 28.02
CA TRP A 51 -24.65 -10.69 28.59
C TRP A 51 -24.34 -11.10 30.05
N ALA A 52 -25.35 -11.35 30.87
CA ALA A 52 -25.16 -11.85 32.23
C ALA A 52 -24.53 -13.26 32.25
N GLY A 53 -24.91 -14.11 31.30
CA GLY A 53 -24.31 -15.45 31.11
C GLY A 53 -22.85 -15.38 30.66
N ALA A 54 -22.53 -14.50 29.72
CA ALA A 54 -21.17 -14.30 29.22
C ALA A 54 -20.23 -13.72 30.30
N ALA A 55 -20.71 -12.78 31.13
CA ALA A 55 -19.95 -12.21 32.24
C ALA A 55 -19.65 -13.25 33.34
N ALA A 56 -20.57 -14.16 33.59
CA ALA A 56 -20.38 -15.29 34.54
C ALA A 56 -19.33 -16.30 34.06
N VAL A 57 -19.29 -16.59 32.75
CA VAL A 57 -18.29 -17.48 32.13
C VAL A 57 -16.90 -16.83 32.09
N ALA A 58 -16.82 -15.53 31.79
CA ALA A 58 -15.57 -14.77 31.83
C ALA A 58 -14.99 -14.66 33.25
N GLY A 59 -15.83 -14.42 34.27
CA GLY A 59 -15.42 -14.41 35.68
C GLY A 59 -14.88 -15.76 36.15
N TRP A 60 -15.42 -16.85 35.62
CA TRP A 60 -14.97 -18.23 35.97
C TRP A 60 -13.63 -18.58 35.32
N GLY A 61 -13.39 -18.11 34.09
CA GLY A 61 -12.10 -18.22 33.41
C GLY A 61 -10.99 -17.48 34.16
N PHE A 62 -11.26 -16.26 34.65
CA PHE A 62 -10.30 -15.44 35.40
C PHE A 62 -9.90 -16.07 36.77
N VAL A 63 -10.84 -16.71 37.48
CA VAL A 63 -10.53 -17.40 38.74
C VAL A 63 -9.73 -18.69 38.51
N ARG A 64 -9.91 -19.36 37.36
CA ARG A 64 -9.16 -20.57 37.01
C ARG A 64 -7.75 -20.24 36.50
N GLY A 65 -7.58 -19.16 35.80
CA GLY A 65 -6.27 -18.66 35.37
C GLY A 65 -5.36 -18.26 36.54
N ARG A 66 -5.91 -17.64 37.59
CA ARG A 66 -5.13 -17.28 38.78
C ARG A 66 -4.71 -18.48 39.63
N ARG A 67 -5.45 -19.59 39.64
CA ARG A 67 -5.05 -20.81 40.36
C ARG A 67 -3.95 -21.60 39.66
N ASN A 68 -3.88 -21.55 38.33
CA ASN A 68 -2.81 -22.23 37.58
C ASN A 68 -1.49 -21.43 37.57
N ALA A 69 -1.55 -20.11 37.78
CA ALA A 69 -0.34 -19.29 37.86
C ALA A 69 0.39 -19.40 39.21
N GLN A 70 -0.22 -19.95 40.23
CA GLN A 70 0.43 -20.18 41.56
C GLN A 70 1.01 -21.58 41.73
N GLN A 71 0.86 -22.52 40.76
CA GLN A 71 1.41 -23.86 40.82
C GLN A 71 2.62 -24.12 39.91
N VAL A 72 3.16 -23.11 39.22
CA VAL A 72 4.34 -23.27 38.36
C VAL A 72 5.57 -22.57 38.94
N ALA A 73 5.71 -22.53 40.24
CA ALA A 73 6.92 -22.05 40.92
C ALA A 73 7.45 -23.08 41.90
N ALA A 74 7.91 -24.22 41.37
CA ALA A 74 8.83 -25.12 42.07
C ALA A 74 9.38 -26.15 41.09
N THR A 75 10.46 -25.82 40.43
CA THR A 75 11.35 -26.76 39.74
C THR A 75 12.40 -27.25 40.74
N PRO A 76 12.54 -28.56 41.00
CA PRO A 76 13.69 -29.05 41.71
C PRO A 76 14.89 -29.15 40.76
N SER A 77 15.97 -28.52 41.16
CA SER A 77 17.29 -28.71 40.56
C SER A 77 17.77 -30.14 40.79
N TYR A 78 17.99 -30.93 39.78
CA TYR A 78 18.74 -32.14 39.85
C TYR A 78 20.24 -31.84 39.73
N GLN A 79 20.95 -31.96 40.84
CA GLN A 79 22.39 -32.17 40.84
C GLN A 79 22.68 -33.65 40.55
N ALA A 80 23.32 -33.94 39.46
CA ALA A 80 23.88 -35.25 39.18
C ALA A 80 25.17 -35.44 39.94
N THR A 81 25.19 -36.24 40.99
CA THR A 81 26.38 -36.77 41.59
C THR A 81 26.82 -38.01 40.85
N THR A 82 27.97 -37.92 40.21
CA THR A 82 28.69 -39.07 39.66
C THR A 82 29.37 -39.88 40.76
N THR A 83 28.95 -41.12 40.93
CA THR A 83 29.84 -42.13 41.53
C THR A 83 30.00 -43.27 40.51
N GLY A 84 31.29 -43.53 40.19
CA GLY A 84 31.65 -44.41 39.17
C GLY A 84 31.60 -45.89 39.50
N SER A 85 31.50 -46.68 38.49
CA SER A 85 32.38 -47.86 38.28
C SER A 85 32.06 -48.44 36.91
N GLY A 86 33.13 -48.71 36.19
CA GLY A 86 33.26 -49.00 34.79
C GLY A 86 32.52 -50.23 34.25
N SER A 87 32.23 -50.07 33.00
CA SER A 87 32.50 -51.04 31.96
C SER A 87 32.47 -50.34 30.62
N THR A 88 33.61 -50.47 29.94
CA THR A 88 33.81 -50.06 28.58
C THR A 88 32.99 -50.92 27.62
N ALA A 89 32.07 -50.29 26.88
CA ALA A 89 31.61 -50.79 25.60
C ALA A 89 32.06 -49.81 24.52
N GLN A 90 32.97 -50.21 23.69
CA GLN A 90 33.39 -49.51 22.48
C GLN A 90 32.24 -49.59 21.48
N ASP A 91 31.61 -48.48 21.18
CA ASP A 91 30.77 -48.31 19.98
C ASP A 91 31.70 -48.14 18.79
N GLU A 92 31.90 -49.19 18.01
CA GLU A 92 32.46 -49.07 16.64
C GLU A 92 31.37 -48.46 15.74
N ALA A 93 31.53 -47.19 15.45
CA ALA A 93 30.77 -46.51 14.40
C ALA A 93 31.34 -46.95 13.04
N VAL A 94 30.67 -47.85 12.33
CA VAL A 94 30.95 -48.17 10.95
C VAL A 94 30.32 -47.09 10.06
N SER A 95 31.15 -46.21 9.49
CA SER A 95 30.74 -45.33 8.41
C SER A 95 30.55 -46.12 7.13
N SER A 96 29.34 -46.27 6.64
CA SER A 96 29.06 -46.86 5.35
C SER A 96 29.16 -45.79 4.26
N GLY A 97 30.09 -45.95 3.33
CA GLY A 97 30.07 -45.24 2.06
C GLY A 97 28.85 -45.60 1.23
N GLN A 98 28.55 -44.75 0.28
CA GLN A 98 27.38 -44.74 -0.63
C GLN A 98 26.72 -46.11 -0.85
N GLY A 99 25.48 -46.26 -0.38
CA GLY A 99 24.54 -47.33 -0.79
C GLY A 99 24.16 -48.36 0.25
N GLY A 100 24.42 -48.17 1.54
CA GLY A 100 24.01 -49.09 2.59
C GLY A 100 22.84 -48.58 3.46
N PHE A 101 21.83 -49.41 3.71
CA PHE A 101 20.79 -49.17 4.71
C PHE A 101 21.18 -49.90 6.01
N ALA A 102 21.14 -49.15 7.12
CA ALA A 102 21.26 -49.75 8.43
C ALA A 102 19.86 -49.93 9.04
N ALA A 103 19.50 -51.17 9.41
CA ALA A 103 18.27 -51.46 10.18
C ALA A 103 18.67 -51.74 11.60
N GLN A 104 17.98 -51.12 12.54
CA GLN A 104 18.12 -51.43 13.97
C GLN A 104 17.34 -52.70 14.34
N THR A 105 18.01 -53.65 14.96
CA THR A 105 17.43 -54.97 15.33
C THR A 105 16.64 -54.86 16.63
N VAL A 106 15.56 -55.61 16.67
CA VAL A 106 14.98 -56.13 17.89
C VAL A 106 15.61 -57.49 18.11
N GLU A 107 16.18 -57.73 19.30
CA GLU A 107 16.91 -58.97 19.70
C GLU A 107 18.36 -59.12 19.23
N GLY A 108 19.18 -58.10 19.31
CA GLY A 108 20.62 -58.25 19.43
C GLY A 108 21.39 -58.67 18.18
N SER A 109 20.78 -58.65 16.98
CA SER A 109 21.50 -59.00 15.73
C SER A 109 21.28 -57.90 14.68
N ALA A 110 22.33 -57.34 14.14
CA ALA A 110 22.30 -56.41 13.04
C ALA A 110 22.47 -57.08 11.69
N VAL A 111 21.61 -56.77 10.70
CA VAL A 111 21.76 -57.28 9.32
C VAL A 111 22.10 -56.08 8.45
N ALA A 112 23.27 -56.15 7.80
CA ALA A 112 23.65 -55.17 6.80
C ALA A 112 23.39 -55.74 5.39
N VAL A 113 22.68 -54.94 4.56
CA VAL A 113 22.43 -55.32 3.17
C VAL A 113 23.17 -54.34 2.27
N GLY A 114 24.17 -54.77 1.56
CA GLY A 114 24.95 -53.98 0.58
C GLY A 114 25.42 -54.84 -0.57
N HIS A 115 25.93 -54.23 -1.62
CA HIS A 115 26.21 -54.82 -2.94
C HIS A 115 27.31 -55.92 -2.97
N ASN A 116 27.70 -56.54 -1.89
CA ASN A 116 28.56 -57.74 -1.82
C ASN A 116 28.37 -58.47 -0.47
N ALA A 117 27.29 -58.39 0.22
CA ALA A 117 27.03 -59.07 1.46
C ALA A 117 26.58 -60.52 1.17
N ARG A 118 27.27 -61.52 1.71
CA ARG A 118 26.80 -62.91 1.72
C ARG A 118 25.57 -62.99 2.65
N ALA A 119 24.49 -63.59 2.10
CA ALA A 119 23.26 -63.82 2.84
C ALA A 119 23.51 -64.73 4.02
N VAL A 120 23.24 -64.24 5.21
CA VAL A 120 23.00 -65.03 6.40
C VAL A 120 21.46 -65.12 6.55
N LYS A 121 20.96 -66.36 6.64
CA LYS A 121 19.52 -66.64 6.84
C LYS A 121 19.05 -65.94 8.12
N ALA A 122 18.26 -64.90 7.93
CA ALA A 122 17.47 -64.36 9.02
C ALA A 122 16.02 -64.38 8.54
N ASP A 123 15.16 -65.04 9.33
CA ASP A 123 13.70 -64.99 9.14
C ASP A 123 13.25 -63.59 9.55
N VAL A 124 13.12 -62.66 8.58
CA VAL A 124 12.54 -61.35 8.80
C VAL A 124 11.04 -61.50 8.68
N TYR A 125 10.34 -61.50 9.82
CA TYR A 125 8.88 -61.37 9.86
C TYR A 125 8.53 -59.90 9.56
N VAL A 126 7.99 -59.59 8.39
CA VAL A 126 7.38 -58.30 8.07
C VAL A 126 5.94 -58.36 8.53
N GLU A 127 5.71 -57.92 9.76
CA GLU A 127 4.38 -57.66 10.28
C GLU A 127 3.86 -56.36 9.72
N ASN A 128 3.05 -56.35 8.69
CA ASN A 128 2.35 -55.25 8.02
C ASN A 128 2.99 -54.76 6.72
N LEU A 129 2.73 -55.50 5.65
CA LEU A 129 2.87 -54.98 4.25
C LEU A 129 1.84 -53.87 3.91
N GLU A 130 0.85 -53.63 4.77
CA GLU A 130 -0.20 -52.60 4.55
C GLU A 130 0.25 -51.15 4.83
N ASN A 131 1.44 -50.93 5.42
CA ASN A 131 1.94 -49.61 5.79
C ASN A 131 3.17 -49.17 4.99
N LEU A 132 3.50 -49.80 3.85
CA LEU A 132 4.50 -49.20 2.95
C LEU A 132 3.88 -47.98 2.26
N PRO A 133 4.46 -46.80 2.42
CA PRO A 133 3.95 -45.61 1.75
C PRO A 133 3.92 -45.85 0.24
N ASP A 134 2.77 -45.54 -0.38
CA ASP A 134 2.61 -45.62 -1.83
C ASP A 134 3.81 -44.93 -2.53
N PRO A 135 4.57 -45.63 -3.36
CA PRO A 135 5.75 -45.04 -4.00
C PRO A 135 5.41 -43.83 -4.85
N GLU A 136 4.21 -43.78 -5.42
CA GLU A 136 3.72 -42.60 -6.13
C GLU A 136 3.38 -41.45 -5.19
N ALA A 137 2.77 -41.72 -4.02
CA ALA A 137 2.51 -40.72 -3.01
C ALA A 137 3.82 -40.13 -2.47
N THR A 138 4.83 -40.95 -2.29
CA THR A 138 6.18 -40.57 -1.85
C THR A 138 6.83 -39.64 -2.90
N ARG A 139 6.84 -40.04 -4.17
CA ARG A 139 7.37 -39.21 -5.28
C ARG A 139 6.63 -37.87 -5.40
N ARG A 140 5.30 -37.89 -5.26
CA ARG A 140 4.50 -36.67 -5.29
C ARG A 140 4.86 -35.73 -4.15
N LYS A 141 4.99 -36.26 -2.93
CA LYS A 141 5.42 -35.50 -1.74
C LYS A 141 6.81 -34.91 -1.94
N GLU A 142 7.75 -35.69 -2.44
CA GLU A 142 9.11 -35.22 -2.72
C GLU A 142 9.14 -34.09 -3.76
N ALA A 143 8.35 -34.20 -4.84
CA ALA A 143 8.25 -33.18 -5.87
C ALA A 143 7.62 -31.89 -5.32
N ARG A 144 6.55 -32.00 -4.48
CA ARG A 144 5.94 -30.88 -3.77
C ARG A 144 6.94 -30.22 -2.81
N ASP A 145 7.61 -31.01 -1.99
CA ASP A 145 8.56 -30.48 -1.00
C ASP A 145 9.76 -29.81 -1.70
N ARG A 146 10.17 -30.31 -2.87
CA ARG A 146 11.21 -29.69 -3.72
C ARG A 146 10.74 -28.33 -4.23
N TYR A 147 9.52 -28.25 -4.78
CA TYR A 147 8.91 -26.98 -5.20
C TYR A 147 8.88 -25.97 -4.05
N LEU A 148 8.34 -26.38 -2.89
CA LEU A 148 8.21 -25.49 -1.73
C LEU A 148 9.56 -25.00 -1.19
N ARG A 149 10.58 -25.89 -1.12
CA ARG A 149 11.93 -25.48 -0.70
C ARG A 149 12.54 -24.49 -1.67
N ARG A 150 12.42 -24.72 -2.98
CA ARG A 150 12.94 -23.79 -3.99
C ARG A 150 12.18 -22.46 -4.00
N LEU A 151 10.85 -22.51 -3.89
CA LEU A 151 10.03 -21.31 -3.75
C LEU A 151 10.45 -20.49 -2.51
N ARG A 152 10.59 -21.16 -1.36
CA ARG A 152 11.04 -20.51 -0.12
C ARG A 152 12.40 -19.88 -0.28
N LEU A 153 13.40 -20.59 -0.79
CA LEU A 153 14.73 -20.05 -1.03
C LEU A 153 14.68 -18.82 -1.96
N ARG A 154 13.92 -18.90 -3.07
CA ARG A 154 13.79 -17.79 -4.02
C ARG A 154 13.09 -16.57 -3.41
N CYS A 155 12.14 -16.78 -2.50
CA CYS A 155 11.34 -15.71 -1.90
C CYS A 155 11.95 -15.12 -0.64
N ASN A 156 12.73 -15.86 0.15
CA ASN A 156 13.32 -15.43 1.42
C ASN A 156 14.65 -14.68 1.28
N VAL A 157 15.03 -14.32 0.07
CA VAL A 157 16.23 -13.52 -0.18
C VAL A 157 15.89 -12.04 -0.16
N LEU A 158 16.54 -11.29 0.73
CA LEU A 158 16.56 -9.84 0.60
C LEU A 158 17.62 -9.52 -0.46
N PRO A 159 17.28 -8.85 -1.58
CA PRO A 159 18.24 -8.61 -2.66
C PRO A 159 19.24 -7.50 -2.28
N LEU A 160 19.98 -7.71 -1.19
CA LEU A 160 20.96 -6.75 -0.64
C LEU A 160 22.18 -6.58 -1.54
N ALA A 161 22.52 -7.60 -2.31
CA ALA A 161 23.53 -7.49 -3.33
C ALA A 161 23.20 -6.37 -4.32
N ALA A 162 21.92 -6.21 -4.66
CA ALA A 162 21.40 -5.11 -5.46
C ALA A 162 21.39 -3.75 -4.77
N MET A 163 21.53 -3.71 -3.43
CA MET A 163 21.51 -2.49 -2.61
C MET A 163 22.86 -2.17 -1.95
N GLY A 164 23.94 -2.83 -2.34
CA GLY A 164 25.28 -2.59 -1.76
C GLY A 164 25.64 -3.43 -0.53
N GLY A 165 24.87 -4.45 -0.19
CA GLY A 165 25.20 -5.46 0.84
C GLY A 165 26.39 -6.34 0.46
N GLU A 166 27.05 -7.06 1.37
CA GLU A 166 28.25 -7.87 1.11
C GLU A 166 27.96 -9.21 0.43
N GLU A 167 29.03 -9.88 -0.09
CA GLU A 167 29.00 -11.02 -0.99
C GLU A 167 28.29 -12.29 -0.49
N ALA A 168 27.93 -13.15 -1.45
CA ALA A 168 27.34 -14.47 -1.26
C ALA A 168 28.09 -15.34 -0.25
N GLY A 169 27.40 -15.81 0.76
CA GLY A 169 27.86 -16.66 1.84
C GLY A 169 26.99 -16.54 3.08
N ASP A 170 26.65 -15.31 3.45
CA ASP A 170 25.83 -15.01 4.62
C ASP A 170 24.86 -13.87 4.29
N GLU A 171 23.88 -14.13 3.43
CA GLU A 171 22.87 -13.14 3.08
C GLU A 171 21.92 -12.85 4.25
N VAL A 172 21.61 -11.58 4.47
CA VAL A 172 20.49 -11.21 5.36
C VAL A 172 19.21 -11.73 4.73
N THR A 173 18.57 -12.70 5.38
CA THR A 173 17.33 -13.27 4.89
C THR A 173 16.14 -12.35 5.23
N LEU A 174 15.12 -12.38 4.39
CA LEU A 174 13.96 -11.51 4.53
C LEU A 174 13.24 -11.70 5.88
N ASP A 175 13.10 -12.93 6.35
CA ASP A 175 12.47 -13.28 7.61
C ASP A 175 13.12 -12.65 8.86
N ARG A 176 14.41 -12.27 8.79
CA ARG A 176 15.12 -11.62 9.91
C ARG A 176 14.86 -10.13 10.02
N VAL A 177 14.52 -9.48 8.91
CA VAL A 177 14.36 -8.01 8.85
C VAL A 177 12.95 -7.60 8.46
N TYR A 178 12.09 -8.55 8.13
CA TYR A 178 10.73 -8.28 7.73
C TYR A 178 9.92 -7.62 8.86
N VAL A 179 9.24 -6.56 8.50
CA VAL A 179 8.27 -5.87 9.38
C VAL A 179 6.91 -5.93 8.71
N ASP A 180 5.88 -6.27 9.49
CA ASP A 180 4.51 -6.37 9.00
C ASP A 180 4.07 -5.04 8.38
N LEU A 181 3.51 -5.14 7.17
CA LEU A 181 3.00 -4.00 6.44
C LEU A 181 1.53 -3.76 6.80
N ASP A 182 1.21 -2.51 7.08
CA ASP A 182 -0.17 -2.07 7.24
C ASP A 182 -0.76 -1.60 5.92
N THR A 183 -2.08 -1.56 5.87
CA THR A 183 -2.82 -0.86 4.84
C THR A 183 -3.32 0.49 5.38
N ARG A 184 -3.72 1.38 4.49
CA ARG A 184 -4.35 2.66 4.86
C ARG A 184 -5.78 2.46 5.40
N THR A 185 -6.32 1.26 5.30
CA THR A 185 -7.64 0.88 5.84
C THR A 185 -7.55 0.72 7.34
N ARG A 186 -8.49 1.32 8.08
CA ARG A 186 -8.61 1.20 9.52
C ARG A 186 -9.75 0.26 9.90
N VAL A 187 -9.57 -0.52 10.94
CA VAL A 187 -10.55 -1.47 11.48
C VAL A 187 -10.68 -1.30 12.99
N PRO A 188 -11.88 -1.50 13.57
CA PRO A 188 -12.10 -1.41 15.00
C PRO A 188 -11.28 -2.44 15.78
N ILE A 189 -10.73 -2.05 16.93
CA ILE A 189 -10.03 -2.95 17.84
C ILE A 189 -11.08 -3.79 18.59
N GLY A 190 -11.06 -5.12 18.41
CA GLY A 190 -11.93 -6.05 19.15
C GLY A 190 -12.84 -6.95 18.33
N GLU A 191 -12.92 -6.83 17.02
CA GLU A 191 -13.64 -7.80 16.18
C GLU A 191 -12.78 -9.03 15.87
N LYS A 192 -13.10 -10.15 16.51
CA LYS A 192 -12.59 -11.47 16.11
C LYS A 192 -13.27 -11.91 14.81
N GLN A 193 -12.45 -12.50 13.93
CA GLN A 193 -12.77 -13.05 12.62
C GLN A 193 -14.14 -13.72 12.53
N GLY A 194 -14.90 -13.37 11.53
CA GLY A 194 -16.04 -14.10 11.04
C GLY A 194 -17.16 -13.22 10.50
N GLY A 195 -17.14 -12.99 9.21
CA GLY A 195 -18.27 -12.43 8.46
C GLY A 195 -17.81 -11.47 7.36
N GLN A 196 -18.18 -11.83 6.15
CA GLN A 196 -18.07 -11.01 4.96
C GLN A 196 -18.82 -9.69 5.23
N ARG A 197 -18.09 -8.59 5.50
CA ARG A 197 -18.68 -7.25 5.66
C ARG A 197 -18.11 -6.35 4.57
N ASP A 198 -19.00 -5.57 3.95
CA ASP A 198 -18.70 -4.66 2.86
C ASP A 198 -17.64 -3.63 3.26
N LEU A 199 -16.62 -3.50 2.44
CA LEU A 199 -15.49 -2.57 2.58
C LEU A 199 -15.89 -1.11 2.82
N GLU A 200 -17.09 -0.73 2.41
CA GLU A 200 -17.64 0.62 2.56
C GLU A 200 -18.02 0.96 4.02
N ARG A 201 -18.21 -0.03 4.89
CA ARG A 201 -18.47 0.17 6.33
C ARG A 201 -17.22 0.42 7.18
N GLU A 202 -16.05 0.12 6.67
CA GLU A 202 -14.79 0.22 7.43
C GLU A 202 -14.22 1.63 7.51
N VAL A 203 -14.68 2.56 6.66
CA VAL A 203 -14.13 3.93 6.59
C VAL A 203 -14.79 4.89 7.60
N ALA A 204 -15.97 4.57 8.08
CA ALA A 204 -16.67 5.39 9.08
C ALA A 204 -16.45 4.83 10.49
N GLY A 205 -15.30 5.12 11.08
CA GLY A 205 -15.07 4.85 12.51
C GLY A 205 -16.17 5.48 13.37
N ARG A 206 -16.87 4.64 14.16
CA ARG A 206 -17.84 5.15 15.13
C ARG A 206 -17.09 5.91 16.21
N PRO A 207 -17.50 7.11 16.57
CA PRO A 207 -16.88 7.85 17.67
C PRO A 207 -16.90 6.99 18.95
N GLY A 208 -15.72 6.68 19.49
CA GLY A 208 -15.54 5.87 20.71
C GLY A 208 -15.13 4.41 20.49
N GLN A 209 -14.93 3.95 19.26
CA GLN A 209 -14.26 2.69 18.99
C GLN A 209 -12.80 2.97 18.59
N GLU A 210 -11.87 2.27 19.23
CA GLU A 210 -10.45 2.32 18.87
C GLU A 210 -10.25 1.63 17.52
N ASP A 211 -9.66 2.35 16.55
CA ASP A 211 -9.34 1.84 15.23
C ASP A 211 -7.84 1.59 15.11
N ARG A 212 -7.48 0.46 14.54
CA ARG A 212 -6.10 0.15 14.12
C ARG A 212 -6.01 0.01 12.62
N ALA A 213 -4.82 0.16 12.09
CA ALA A 213 -4.56 -0.18 10.70
C ALA A 213 -4.79 -1.69 10.46
N LEU A 214 -5.44 -2.01 9.34
CA LEU A 214 -5.55 -3.39 8.85
C LEU A 214 -4.21 -3.80 8.25
N THR A 215 -3.63 -4.88 8.73
CA THR A 215 -2.37 -5.37 8.15
C THR A 215 -2.59 -5.94 6.74
N ALA A 216 -1.55 -5.94 5.91
CA ALA A 216 -1.61 -6.54 4.57
C ALA A 216 -1.93 -8.03 4.62
N LEU A 217 -1.49 -8.73 5.68
CA LEU A 217 -1.82 -10.14 5.91
C LEU A 217 -3.31 -10.32 6.20
N GLU A 218 -3.87 -9.54 7.13
CA GLU A 218 -5.30 -9.56 7.44
C GLU A 218 -6.15 -9.21 6.22
N ALA A 219 -5.77 -8.17 5.48
CA ALA A 219 -6.44 -7.81 4.22
C ALA A 219 -6.46 -8.98 3.23
N THR A 220 -5.36 -9.75 3.15
CA THR A 220 -5.26 -10.92 2.27
C THR A 220 -6.11 -12.10 2.77
N ILE A 221 -6.24 -12.26 4.07
CA ILE A 221 -7.07 -13.31 4.69
C ILE A 221 -8.55 -13.00 4.48
N GLN A 222 -8.95 -11.76 4.74
CA GLN A 222 -10.35 -11.30 4.67
C GLN A 222 -10.87 -11.24 3.23
N ASN A 223 -10.00 -10.88 2.27
CA ASN A 223 -10.40 -10.68 0.88
C ASN A 223 -9.86 -11.80 -0.02
N PRO A 224 -10.72 -12.72 -0.47
CA PRO A 224 -10.30 -13.77 -1.40
C PRO A 224 -9.69 -13.21 -2.68
N ARG A 225 -10.13 -12.04 -3.14
CA ARG A 225 -9.62 -11.35 -4.32
C ARG A 225 -9.16 -9.95 -3.92
N LEU A 226 -7.86 -9.75 -3.91
CA LEU A 226 -7.22 -8.54 -3.41
C LEU A 226 -6.29 -7.94 -4.45
N VAL A 227 -6.40 -6.63 -4.67
CA VAL A 227 -5.34 -5.83 -5.28
C VAL A 227 -4.64 -5.06 -4.17
N LEU A 228 -3.36 -5.35 -3.98
CA LEU A 228 -2.51 -4.66 -3.04
C LEU A 228 -1.79 -3.52 -3.74
N LEU A 229 -2.22 -2.31 -3.45
CA LEU A 229 -1.66 -1.07 -4.00
C LEU A 229 -0.54 -0.53 -3.12
N GLY A 230 0.36 0.24 -3.69
CA GLY A 230 1.39 0.95 -2.91
C GLY A 230 2.40 1.66 -3.79
N ASP A 231 3.12 2.58 -3.18
CA ASP A 231 4.16 3.35 -3.84
C ASP A 231 5.37 2.49 -4.27
N PRO A 232 6.21 2.98 -5.20
CA PRO A 232 7.48 2.33 -5.52
C PRO A 232 8.33 2.12 -4.26
N GLY A 233 8.89 0.92 -4.09
CA GLY A 233 9.65 0.59 -2.88
C GLY A 233 8.84 0.39 -1.60
N GLY A 234 7.50 0.51 -1.65
CA GLY A 234 6.60 0.36 -0.49
C GLY A 234 6.40 -1.07 0.02
N GLY A 235 7.17 -2.04 -0.48
CA GLY A 235 7.20 -3.40 0.07
C GLY A 235 6.18 -4.39 -0.53
N LYS A 236 5.40 -4.03 -1.57
CA LYS A 236 4.40 -4.92 -2.21
C LYS A 236 4.95 -6.29 -2.57
N SER A 237 5.98 -6.32 -3.41
CA SER A 237 6.62 -7.57 -3.84
C SER A 237 7.33 -8.27 -2.68
N THR A 238 7.85 -7.53 -1.71
CA THR A 238 8.43 -8.06 -0.48
C THR A 238 7.39 -8.79 0.35
N PHE A 239 6.20 -8.19 0.53
CA PHE A 239 5.09 -8.83 1.25
C PHE A 239 4.64 -10.13 0.59
N VAL A 240 4.36 -10.12 -0.72
CA VAL A 240 3.86 -11.33 -1.39
C VAL A 240 4.91 -12.45 -1.45
N ARG A 241 6.20 -12.10 -1.53
CA ARG A 241 7.30 -13.06 -1.41
C ARG A 241 7.40 -13.63 0.00
N GLN A 242 7.35 -12.78 1.03
CA GLN A 242 7.33 -13.22 2.42
C GLN A 242 6.13 -14.14 2.70
N LEU A 243 4.94 -13.78 2.20
CA LEU A 243 3.75 -14.61 2.33
C LEU A 243 3.93 -15.97 1.64
N ALA A 244 4.47 -15.99 0.42
CA ALA A 244 4.77 -17.24 -0.30
C ALA A 244 5.81 -18.09 0.43
N ALA A 245 6.88 -17.48 0.96
CA ALA A 245 7.90 -18.16 1.75
C ALA A 245 7.33 -18.71 3.07
N TRP A 246 6.48 -17.96 3.73
CA TRP A 246 5.81 -18.36 4.98
C TRP A 246 4.90 -19.57 4.79
N LEU A 247 4.04 -19.51 3.78
CA LEU A 247 3.17 -20.63 3.42
C LEU A 247 3.98 -21.87 3.01
N ALA A 248 5.05 -21.68 2.26
CA ALA A 248 5.94 -22.77 1.88
C ALA A 248 6.62 -23.42 3.10
N ALA A 249 7.13 -22.61 4.04
CA ALA A 249 7.73 -23.10 5.29
C ALA A 249 6.72 -23.84 6.16
N ALA A 250 5.47 -23.36 6.24
CA ALA A 250 4.40 -24.03 6.99
C ALA A 250 4.07 -25.41 6.39
N HIS A 251 3.97 -25.51 5.06
CA HIS A 251 3.75 -26.80 4.40
C HIS A 251 4.92 -27.79 4.53
N LEU A 252 6.15 -27.29 4.73
CA LEU A 252 7.33 -28.08 5.02
C LEU A 252 7.41 -28.49 6.50
N GLY A 253 6.52 -27.97 7.36
CA GLY A 253 6.55 -28.21 8.81
C GLY A 253 7.65 -27.43 9.54
N GLU A 254 8.24 -26.41 8.91
CA GLU A 254 9.34 -25.62 9.44
C GLU A 254 8.86 -24.34 10.17
N ALA A 255 7.60 -23.94 9.96
CA ALA A 255 6.96 -22.80 10.62
C ALA A 255 5.47 -23.07 10.83
N PRO A 256 4.81 -22.41 11.81
CA PRO A 256 3.36 -22.44 11.92
C PRO A 256 2.71 -21.66 10.79
N LEU A 257 1.49 -22.06 10.39
CA LEU A 257 0.67 -21.28 9.47
C LEU A 257 0.34 -19.91 10.09
N PRO A 258 0.33 -18.82 9.28
CA PRO A 258 -0.14 -17.54 9.74
C PRO A 258 -1.56 -17.65 10.34
N ALA A 259 -1.81 -16.96 11.45
CA ALA A 259 -3.10 -17.00 12.14
C ALA A 259 -4.25 -16.60 11.20
N GLY A 260 -5.31 -17.42 11.15
CA GLY A 260 -6.47 -17.19 10.28
C GLY A 260 -6.31 -17.66 8.84
N TRP A 261 -5.16 -18.22 8.46
CA TRP A 261 -4.96 -18.74 7.12
C TRP A 261 -5.59 -20.15 6.99
N PRO A 262 -6.29 -20.44 5.84
CA PRO A 262 -6.82 -21.77 5.60
C PRO A 262 -5.70 -22.82 5.50
N ALA A 263 -5.91 -23.98 6.13
CA ALA A 263 -5.02 -25.11 5.98
C ALA A 263 -4.95 -25.54 4.49
N ASP A 264 -3.86 -26.16 4.08
CA ASP A 264 -3.63 -26.74 2.75
C ASP A 264 -3.57 -25.75 1.56
N THR A 265 -3.49 -24.44 1.82
CA THR A 265 -3.38 -23.45 0.73
C THR A 265 -1.95 -23.38 0.20
N LEU A 266 -1.72 -23.87 -1.01
CA LEU A 266 -0.43 -23.83 -1.70
C LEU A 266 -0.17 -22.46 -2.36
N PRO A 267 0.99 -21.83 -2.11
CA PRO A 267 1.32 -20.57 -2.78
C PRO A 267 1.83 -20.78 -4.21
N LEU A 268 1.29 -20.02 -5.17
CA LEU A 268 1.73 -19.98 -6.55
C LEU A 268 2.01 -18.53 -6.95
N LEU A 269 3.29 -18.18 -7.07
CA LEU A 269 3.76 -16.84 -7.38
C LEU A 269 4.08 -16.72 -8.87
N VAL A 270 3.48 -15.73 -9.54
CA VAL A 270 3.69 -15.36 -10.93
C VAL A 270 4.11 -13.91 -11.02
N ALA A 271 5.28 -13.64 -11.54
CA ALA A 271 5.65 -12.28 -11.91
C ALA A 271 4.94 -11.93 -13.23
N LEU A 272 4.10 -10.90 -13.21
CA LEU A 272 3.29 -10.55 -14.39
C LEU A 272 4.13 -10.06 -15.56
N ARG A 273 5.32 -9.50 -15.31
CA ARG A 273 6.29 -9.15 -16.35
C ARG A 273 6.73 -10.39 -17.16
N ASP A 274 6.85 -11.57 -16.51
CA ASP A 274 7.30 -12.79 -17.19
C ASP A 274 6.14 -13.47 -17.93
N LEU A 275 4.89 -13.23 -17.50
CA LEU A 275 3.68 -13.74 -18.16
C LEU A 275 3.24 -12.88 -19.36
N ALA A 276 3.42 -11.57 -19.31
CA ALA A 276 2.90 -10.63 -20.30
C ALA A 276 3.36 -10.93 -21.75
N PRO A 277 4.61 -11.30 -22.04
CA PRO A 277 5.03 -11.70 -23.40
C PRO A 277 4.38 -12.97 -23.89
N VAL A 278 4.16 -13.93 -23.00
CA VAL A 278 3.46 -15.18 -23.36
C VAL A 278 2.05 -14.85 -23.84
N LEU A 279 1.36 -13.93 -23.12
CA LEU A 279 0.05 -13.46 -23.52
C LEU A 279 0.07 -12.59 -24.79
N ALA A 280 1.14 -11.82 -24.99
CA ALA A 280 1.29 -10.99 -26.19
C ALA A 280 1.45 -11.82 -27.47
N ALA A 281 2.09 -12.99 -27.39
CA ALA A 281 2.31 -13.89 -28.51
C ALA A 281 1.04 -14.62 -28.97
N LEU A 282 -0.06 -14.59 -28.21
CA LEU A 282 -1.30 -15.25 -28.56
C LEU A 282 -2.00 -14.55 -29.74
N ASN A 283 -2.33 -15.30 -30.78
CA ASN A 283 -3.20 -14.81 -31.84
C ASN A 283 -4.66 -14.97 -31.41
N LEU A 284 -5.34 -13.85 -31.21
CA LEU A 284 -6.72 -13.78 -30.76
C LEU A 284 -7.67 -13.20 -31.81
N SER A 285 -7.18 -12.95 -33.04
CA SER A 285 -7.97 -12.39 -34.13
C SER A 285 -9.13 -13.29 -34.49
N GLY A 286 -10.34 -12.76 -34.47
CA GLY A 286 -11.56 -13.48 -34.82
C GLY A 286 -12.06 -14.51 -33.78
N ALA A 287 -11.40 -14.59 -32.59
CA ALA A 287 -11.82 -15.51 -31.54
C ALA A 287 -12.99 -14.94 -30.73
N SER A 288 -13.93 -15.81 -30.34
CA SER A 288 -15.01 -15.46 -29.42
C SER A 288 -14.50 -15.20 -28.01
N GLU A 289 -15.26 -14.50 -27.16
CA GLU A 289 -14.87 -14.25 -25.76
C GLU A 289 -14.55 -15.54 -24.99
N HIS A 290 -15.32 -16.59 -25.22
CA HIS A 290 -15.11 -17.91 -24.62
C HIS A 290 -13.77 -18.51 -25.07
N GLU A 291 -13.46 -18.43 -26.36
CA GLU A 291 -12.20 -18.93 -26.91
C GLU A 291 -11.01 -18.10 -26.43
N ILE A 292 -11.14 -16.78 -26.33
CA ILE A 292 -10.13 -15.90 -25.73
C ILE A 292 -9.86 -16.32 -24.29
N SER A 293 -10.91 -16.49 -23.49
CA SER A 293 -10.80 -16.91 -22.09
C SER A 293 -10.06 -18.24 -21.94
N ARG A 294 -10.40 -19.23 -22.79
CA ARG A 294 -9.75 -20.56 -22.81
C ARG A 294 -8.28 -20.46 -23.18
N ARG A 295 -7.93 -19.78 -24.27
CA ARG A 295 -6.52 -19.62 -24.73
C ARG A 295 -5.67 -18.87 -23.69
N MET A 296 -6.26 -17.87 -23.04
CA MET A 296 -5.60 -17.12 -21.96
C MET A 296 -5.30 -18.04 -20.76
N ALA A 297 -6.26 -18.85 -20.31
CA ALA A 297 -6.04 -19.81 -19.23
C ALA A 297 -4.97 -20.87 -19.59
N GLU A 298 -4.98 -21.37 -20.82
CA GLU A 298 -3.97 -22.32 -21.32
C GLU A 298 -2.56 -21.72 -21.34
N ALA A 299 -2.43 -20.46 -21.74
CA ALA A 299 -1.15 -19.74 -21.73
C ALA A 299 -0.59 -19.58 -20.31
N VAL A 300 -1.44 -19.21 -19.35
CA VAL A 300 -1.05 -19.10 -17.93
C VAL A 300 -0.63 -20.48 -17.40
N ARG A 301 -1.38 -21.54 -17.73
CA ARG A 301 -1.02 -22.92 -17.36
C ARG A 301 0.32 -23.35 -17.94
N GLY A 302 0.56 -23.03 -19.22
CA GLY A 302 1.84 -23.26 -19.86
C GLY A 302 2.98 -22.59 -19.15
N HIS A 303 2.81 -21.33 -18.77
CA HIS A 303 3.78 -20.56 -18.01
C HIS A 303 4.09 -21.21 -16.64
N TRP A 304 3.08 -21.66 -15.89
CA TRP A 304 3.31 -22.37 -14.62
C TRP A 304 4.13 -23.65 -14.82
N ARG A 305 3.85 -24.44 -15.86
CA ARG A 305 4.63 -25.65 -16.17
C ARG A 305 6.09 -25.34 -16.48
N THR A 306 6.35 -24.27 -17.23
CA THR A 306 7.71 -23.79 -17.48
C THR A 306 8.43 -23.43 -16.18
N GLN A 307 7.76 -22.70 -15.27
CA GLN A 307 8.32 -22.36 -13.96
C GLN A 307 8.63 -23.60 -13.11
N LEU A 308 7.79 -24.64 -13.15
CA LEU A 308 8.05 -25.90 -12.45
C LEU A 308 9.27 -26.64 -13.05
N GLN A 309 9.46 -26.57 -14.37
CA GLN A 309 10.65 -27.13 -15.05
C GLN A 309 11.91 -26.41 -14.60
N GLU A 310 11.92 -25.07 -14.62
CA GLU A 310 13.04 -24.27 -14.13
C GLU A 310 13.41 -24.56 -12.66
N MET A 311 12.43 -24.97 -11.87
CA MET A 311 12.62 -25.37 -10.47
C MET A 311 12.98 -26.86 -10.32
N GLY A 312 13.06 -27.64 -11.40
CA GLY A 312 13.25 -29.12 -11.36
C GLY A 312 12.16 -29.81 -10.51
N ALA A 313 10.93 -29.32 -10.63
CA ALA A 313 9.77 -29.76 -9.88
C ALA A 313 8.59 -30.18 -10.77
N GLU A 314 8.87 -30.65 -12.00
CA GLU A 314 7.86 -31.03 -13.00
C GLU A 314 6.89 -32.10 -12.46
N GLY A 315 7.39 -33.02 -11.62
CA GLY A 315 6.58 -34.05 -10.96
C GLY A 315 5.49 -33.49 -10.03
N PHE A 316 5.53 -32.18 -9.69
CA PHE A 316 4.50 -31.49 -8.91
C PHE A 316 3.33 -30.99 -9.76
N ALA A 317 3.43 -30.92 -11.08
CA ALA A 317 2.39 -30.38 -11.95
C ALA A 317 1.00 -31.04 -11.78
N PRO A 318 0.85 -32.39 -11.65
CA PRO A 318 -0.46 -33.00 -11.42
C PRO A 318 -1.08 -32.61 -10.06
N GLU A 319 -0.26 -32.41 -9.04
CA GLU A 319 -0.70 -31.98 -7.71
C GLU A 319 -1.16 -30.51 -7.71
N LEU A 320 -0.44 -29.67 -8.42
CA LEU A 320 -0.81 -28.27 -8.63
C LEU A 320 -2.14 -28.15 -9.36
N GLU A 321 -2.36 -28.92 -10.44
CA GLU A 321 -3.66 -28.94 -11.16
C GLU A 321 -4.79 -29.36 -10.20
N ARG A 322 -4.57 -30.35 -9.36
CA ARG A 322 -5.54 -30.80 -8.35
C ARG A 322 -5.82 -29.71 -7.31
N ALA A 323 -4.80 -29.00 -6.83
CA ALA A 323 -4.95 -27.88 -5.90
C ALA A 323 -5.75 -26.74 -6.51
N LEU A 324 -5.56 -26.44 -7.82
CA LEU A 324 -6.34 -25.46 -8.56
C LEU A 324 -7.82 -25.90 -8.67
N ASP A 325 -8.08 -27.18 -8.98
CA ASP A 325 -9.43 -27.74 -9.10
C ASP A 325 -10.17 -27.79 -7.75
N THR A 326 -9.47 -28.00 -6.65
CA THR A 326 -10.05 -28.03 -5.30
C THR A 326 -10.17 -26.65 -4.67
N GLY A 327 -9.41 -25.67 -5.17
CA GLY A 327 -9.36 -24.31 -4.63
C GLY A 327 -8.33 -24.12 -3.52
N ASN A 328 -7.48 -25.12 -3.25
CA ASN A 328 -6.45 -25.07 -2.21
C ASN A 328 -5.18 -24.40 -2.72
N VAL A 329 -5.32 -23.23 -3.33
CA VAL A 329 -4.22 -22.44 -3.91
C VAL A 329 -4.40 -20.97 -3.65
N LEU A 330 -3.31 -20.28 -3.36
CA LEU A 330 -3.18 -18.84 -3.40
C LEU A 330 -2.45 -18.46 -4.69
N LEU A 331 -3.16 -17.82 -5.61
CA LEU A 331 -2.58 -17.26 -6.81
C LEU A 331 -2.03 -15.86 -6.52
N ILE A 332 -0.75 -15.65 -6.66
CA ILE A 332 -0.09 -14.36 -6.47
C ILE A 332 0.39 -13.87 -7.84
N PHE A 333 -0.16 -12.76 -8.28
CA PHE A 333 0.24 -12.05 -9.49
C PHE A 333 0.99 -10.78 -9.11
N ASP A 334 2.31 -10.83 -9.14
CA ASP A 334 3.17 -9.72 -8.71
C ASP A 334 3.50 -8.78 -9.87
N GLY A 335 3.27 -7.46 -9.68
CA GLY A 335 3.73 -6.42 -10.58
C GLY A 335 2.81 -6.11 -11.78
N LEU A 336 1.52 -5.83 -11.59
CA LEU A 336 0.62 -5.40 -12.68
C LEU A 336 1.06 -4.09 -13.33
N ASP A 337 1.69 -3.21 -12.57
CA ASP A 337 2.30 -1.97 -13.06
C ASP A 337 3.54 -2.20 -13.94
N GLU A 338 4.19 -3.35 -13.83
CA GLU A 338 5.31 -3.74 -14.68
C GLU A 338 4.86 -4.22 -16.07
N VAL A 339 3.54 -4.40 -16.27
CA VAL A 339 2.95 -4.79 -17.55
C VAL A 339 2.70 -3.54 -18.40
N PRO A 340 3.18 -3.50 -19.67
CA PRO A 340 2.89 -2.41 -20.58
C PRO A 340 1.38 -2.16 -20.73
N GLU A 341 0.96 -0.91 -20.78
CA GLU A 341 -0.46 -0.52 -20.73
C GLU A 341 -1.31 -1.26 -21.76
N ARG A 342 -0.82 -1.36 -23.00
CA ARG A 342 -1.48 -2.10 -24.09
C ARG A 342 -1.71 -3.59 -23.80
N LEU A 343 -0.95 -4.19 -22.89
CA LEU A 343 -1.07 -5.60 -22.52
C LEU A 343 -1.86 -5.81 -21.22
N ARG A 344 -2.15 -4.78 -20.44
CA ARG A 344 -2.91 -4.88 -19.18
C ARG A 344 -4.31 -5.47 -19.40
N GLN A 345 -4.96 -5.14 -20.50
CA GLN A 345 -6.22 -5.76 -20.88
C GLN A 345 -6.07 -7.27 -21.09
N ARG A 346 -5.00 -7.74 -21.74
CA ARG A 346 -4.73 -9.18 -21.91
C ARG A 346 -4.45 -9.89 -20.59
N VAL A 347 -3.72 -9.26 -19.69
CA VAL A 347 -3.49 -9.78 -18.32
C VAL A 347 -4.81 -9.89 -17.56
N ARG A 348 -5.69 -8.89 -17.64
CA ARG A 348 -7.04 -8.95 -17.08
C ARG A 348 -7.86 -10.12 -17.66
N GLN A 349 -7.84 -10.30 -18.98
CA GLN A 349 -8.50 -11.42 -19.65
C GLN A 349 -7.89 -12.77 -19.22
N ALA A 350 -6.59 -12.85 -19.02
CA ALA A 350 -5.91 -14.05 -18.52
C ALA A 350 -6.36 -14.40 -17.09
N MET A 351 -6.44 -13.42 -16.19
CA MET A 351 -6.96 -13.64 -14.83
C MET A 351 -8.43 -14.08 -14.86
N GLN A 352 -9.26 -13.50 -15.73
CA GLN A 352 -10.64 -13.93 -15.93
C GLN A 352 -10.70 -15.34 -16.48
N GLY A 353 -9.84 -15.68 -17.45
CA GLY A 353 -9.73 -17.02 -18.02
C GLY A 353 -9.36 -18.08 -16.99
N VAL A 354 -8.37 -17.78 -16.13
CA VAL A 354 -7.98 -18.66 -15.00
C VAL A 354 -9.15 -18.87 -14.04
N ARG A 355 -9.86 -17.81 -13.68
CA ARG A 355 -11.04 -17.90 -12.81
C ARG A 355 -12.18 -18.73 -13.42
N SER A 356 -12.35 -18.63 -14.74
CA SER A 356 -13.36 -19.45 -15.47
C SER A 356 -12.93 -20.90 -15.56
N ALA A 357 -11.63 -21.16 -15.76
CA ALA A 357 -11.09 -22.52 -15.82
C ALA A 357 -11.06 -23.22 -14.45
N TYR A 358 -10.80 -22.46 -13.38
CA TYR A 358 -10.70 -22.96 -12.01
C TYR A 358 -11.63 -22.20 -11.06
N PRO A 359 -12.94 -22.44 -11.11
CA PRO A 359 -13.93 -21.65 -10.36
C PRO A 359 -13.81 -21.76 -8.84
N LYS A 360 -13.14 -22.79 -8.33
CA LYS A 360 -12.86 -22.96 -6.89
C LYS A 360 -11.59 -22.23 -6.44
N ALA A 361 -10.66 -21.93 -7.33
CA ALA A 361 -9.43 -21.17 -7.02
C ALA A 361 -9.74 -19.67 -6.87
N GLN A 362 -10.37 -19.30 -5.76
CA GLN A 362 -10.89 -17.95 -5.51
C GLN A 362 -9.88 -17.02 -4.86
N ARG A 363 -8.79 -17.53 -4.26
CA ARG A 363 -7.78 -16.70 -3.58
C ARG A 363 -6.77 -16.17 -4.56
N ILE A 364 -6.86 -14.88 -4.85
CA ILE A 364 -6.02 -14.19 -5.82
C ILE A 364 -5.53 -12.88 -5.20
N VAL A 365 -4.22 -12.69 -5.16
CA VAL A 365 -3.58 -11.44 -4.78
C VAL A 365 -2.85 -10.87 -5.97
N VAL A 366 -3.08 -9.60 -6.25
CA VAL A 366 -2.41 -8.85 -7.33
C VAL A 366 -1.70 -7.65 -6.72
N THR A 367 -0.45 -7.43 -7.07
CA THR A 367 0.26 -6.21 -6.65
C THR A 367 0.28 -5.21 -7.80
N CYS A 368 0.09 -3.93 -7.47
CA CYS A 368 0.16 -2.85 -8.45
C CYS A 368 0.60 -1.54 -7.78
N ARG A 369 1.19 -0.63 -8.55
CA ARG A 369 1.40 0.75 -8.09
C ARG A 369 0.09 1.51 -8.10
N ILE A 370 -0.08 2.44 -7.15
CA ILE A 370 -1.27 3.29 -7.04
C ILE A 370 -1.56 3.99 -8.37
N ARG A 371 -0.56 4.64 -8.95
CA ARG A 371 -0.69 5.42 -10.19
C ARG A 371 -1.01 4.58 -11.43
N SER A 372 -0.57 3.33 -11.44
CA SER A 372 -0.76 2.43 -12.59
C SER A 372 -2.07 1.66 -12.53
N TYR A 373 -2.79 1.70 -11.41
CA TYR A 373 -4.04 0.99 -11.23
C TYR A 373 -5.23 1.86 -11.63
N ALA A 374 -5.35 2.13 -12.94
CA ALA A 374 -6.41 2.93 -13.54
C ALA A 374 -6.79 2.38 -14.92
N GLY A 375 -7.92 2.76 -15.46
CA GLY A 375 -8.37 2.43 -16.82
C GLY A 375 -8.37 0.92 -17.11
N SER A 376 -7.54 0.48 -18.04
CA SER A 376 -7.41 -0.94 -18.45
C SER A 376 -6.84 -1.87 -17.37
N ALA A 377 -6.19 -1.31 -16.33
CA ALA A 377 -5.63 -2.08 -15.21
C ALA A 377 -6.67 -2.44 -14.13
N LEU A 378 -7.84 -1.82 -14.11
CA LEU A 378 -8.86 -2.08 -13.11
C LEU A 378 -9.39 -3.52 -13.20
N LEU A 379 -9.45 -4.20 -12.06
CA LEU A 379 -9.89 -5.58 -11.91
C LEU A 379 -11.27 -5.62 -11.21
N PRO A 380 -12.37 -5.74 -11.96
CA PRO A 380 -13.71 -5.79 -11.36
C PRO A 380 -13.89 -6.95 -10.40
N GLY A 381 -14.45 -6.67 -9.22
CA GLY A 381 -14.72 -7.66 -8.17
C GLY A 381 -13.49 -8.07 -7.35
N PHE A 382 -12.43 -7.24 -7.36
CA PHE A 382 -11.32 -7.31 -6.43
C PHE A 382 -11.44 -6.21 -5.39
N ALA A 383 -11.23 -6.55 -4.13
CA ALA A 383 -11.01 -5.57 -3.08
C ALA A 383 -9.68 -4.84 -3.30
N GLN A 384 -9.61 -3.58 -2.90
CA GLN A 384 -8.42 -2.76 -3.07
C GLN A 384 -7.94 -2.29 -1.69
N HIS A 385 -6.71 -2.61 -1.35
CA HIS A 385 -6.08 -2.07 -0.16
C HIS A 385 -4.74 -1.44 -0.54
N THR A 386 -4.51 -0.22 -0.05
CA THR A 386 -3.26 0.49 -0.29
C THR A 386 -2.35 0.30 0.92
N LEU A 387 -1.12 -0.12 0.67
CA LEU A 387 -0.09 -0.20 1.71
C LEU A 387 0.15 1.19 2.32
N ALA A 388 0.22 1.23 3.62
CA ALA A 388 0.67 2.40 4.36
C ALA A 388 2.21 2.47 4.32
N LEU A 389 2.73 3.67 4.46
CA LEU A 389 4.14 3.89 4.75
C LEU A 389 4.46 3.34 6.15
N PHE A 390 5.73 3.09 6.43
CA PHE A 390 6.15 2.74 7.79
C PHE A 390 5.93 3.92 8.74
N ASP A 391 5.27 3.64 9.84
CA ASP A 391 5.23 4.53 11.00
C ASP A 391 6.55 4.46 11.80
N GLU A 392 6.69 5.31 12.80
CA GLU A 392 7.87 5.34 13.66
C GLU A 392 8.18 3.98 14.31
N ALA A 393 7.15 3.26 14.74
CA ALA A 393 7.32 1.96 15.39
C ALA A 393 7.90 0.92 14.42
N LYS A 394 7.44 0.93 13.16
CA LYS A 394 7.95 0.05 12.11
C LYS A 394 9.36 0.42 11.67
N ILE A 395 9.65 1.72 11.54
CA ILE A 395 11.01 2.21 11.28
C ILE A 395 11.96 1.71 12.37
N ARG A 396 11.58 1.85 13.65
CA ARG A 396 12.39 1.38 14.79
C ARG A 396 12.60 -0.14 14.74
N ARG A 397 11.54 -0.91 14.52
CA ARG A 397 11.63 -2.39 14.40
C ARG A 397 12.52 -2.83 13.25
N PHE A 398 12.39 -2.19 12.08
CA PHE A 398 13.24 -2.51 10.93
C PHE A 398 14.71 -2.26 11.24
N VAL A 399 15.04 -1.09 11.80
CA VAL A 399 16.42 -0.72 12.16
C VAL A 399 17.01 -1.70 13.18
N GLU A 400 16.20 -2.09 14.17
CA GLU A 400 16.59 -3.11 15.16
C GLU A 400 16.84 -4.48 14.51
N GLY A 401 15.86 -4.95 13.69
CA GLY A 401 15.99 -6.21 12.96
C GLY A 401 17.22 -6.24 12.06
N TRP A 402 17.48 -5.12 11.35
CA TRP A 402 18.66 -4.97 10.50
C TRP A 402 19.98 -5.18 11.27
N TYR A 403 20.19 -4.44 12.36
CA TYR A 403 21.44 -4.54 13.11
C TYR A 403 21.55 -5.85 13.91
N ARG A 404 20.45 -6.42 14.39
CA ARG A 404 20.46 -7.78 14.98
C ARG A 404 20.85 -8.85 13.94
N ALA A 405 20.37 -8.71 12.71
CA ALA A 405 20.81 -9.60 11.61
C ALA A 405 22.30 -9.43 11.33
N GLN A 406 22.85 -8.20 11.37
CA GLN A 406 24.29 -7.96 11.20
C GLN A 406 25.13 -8.57 12.35
N VAL A 407 24.63 -8.53 13.58
CA VAL A 407 25.26 -9.20 14.72
C VAL A 407 25.25 -10.72 14.53
N ALA A 408 24.12 -11.30 14.17
CA ALA A 408 24.00 -12.74 13.91
C ALA A 408 24.93 -13.23 12.78
N LEU A 409 25.27 -12.35 11.84
CA LEU A 409 26.25 -12.59 10.78
C LEU A 409 27.69 -12.23 11.20
N SER A 410 27.94 -11.92 12.48
CA SER A 410 29.24 -11.52 13.03
C SER A 410 29.92 -10.32 12.36
N ARG A 411 29.10 -9.45 11.71
CA ARG A 411 29.59 -8.24 11.00
C ARG A 411 29.71 -7.03 11.91
N VAL A 412 28.91 -7.02 12.98
CA VAL A 412 28.88 -5.94 13.98
C VAL A 412 28.80 -6.58 15.37
N THR A 413 29.49 -6.01 16.35
CA THR A 413 29.37 -6.46 17.75
C THR A 413 28.07 -5.95 18.38
N GLU A 414 27.52 -6.65 19.39
CA GLU A 414 26.32 -6.22 20.13
C GLU A 414 26.41 -4.77 20.65
N GLN A 415 27.56 -4.40 21.21
CA GLN A 415 27.79 -3.07 21.73
C GLN A 415 27.74 -2.00 20.61
N SER A 416 28.38 -2.27 19.47
CA SER A 416 28.33 -1.38 18.30
C SER A 416 26.94 -1.32 17.69
N ALA A 417 26.21 -2.45 17.64
CA ALA A 417 24.86 -2.50 17.14
C ALA A 417 23.90 -1.62 17.94
N THR A 418 23.98 -1.64 19.27
CA THR A 418 23.16 -0.79 20.15
C THR A 418 23.35 0.71 19.84
N VAL A 419 24.59 1.15 19.64
CA VAL A 419 24.88 2.54 19.28
C VAL A 419 24.34 2.88 17.89
N LYS A 420 24.59 2.01 16.90
CA LYS A 420 24.16 2.21 15.51
C LYS A 420 22.64 2.17 15.36
N ILE A 421 21.93 1.35 16.13
CA ILE A 421 20.46 1.31 16.19
C ILE A 421 19.94 2.69 16.63
N ALA A 422 20.43 3.18 17.77
CA ALA A 422 19.99 4.47 18.31
C ALA A 422 20.27 5.63 17.35
N ASP A 423 21.42 5.60 16.66
CA ASP A 423 21.85 6.64 15.74
C ASP A 423 21.01 6.64 14.45
N LEU A 424 20.86 5.48 13.80
CA LEU A 424 20.02 5.37 12.59
C LEU A 424 18.54 5.65 12.89
N GLN A 425 18.02 5.21 14.04
CA GLN A 425 16.65 5.54 14.45
C GLN A 425 16.47 7.05 14.61
N ARG A 426 17.42 7.74 15.24
CA ARG A 426 17.37 9.20 15.39
C ARG A 426 17.42 9.90 14.03
N ALA A 427 18.32 9.49 13.13
CA ALA A 427 18.43 10.07 11.79
C ALA A 427 17.16 9.79 10.95
N ALA A 428 16.69 8.55 10.93
CA ALA A 428 15.51 8.15 10.15
C ALA A 428 14.20 8.82 10.64
N LEU A 429 14.13 9.20 11.91
CA LEU A 429 12.97 9.88 12.49
C LEU A 429 13.12 11.40 12.55
N SER A 430 14.21 11.96 12.01
CA SER A 430 14.33 13.41 11.86
C SER A 430 13.33 13.94 10.83
N ALA A 431 12.90 15.19 10.97
CA ALA A 431 11.96 15.84 10.05
C ALA A 431 12.40 15.75 8.58
N ASP A 432 13.70 15.84 8.32
CA ASP A 432 14.29 15.86 6.97
C ASP A 432 14.29 14.46 6.30
N LEU A 433 14.37 13.37 7.08
CA LEU A 433 14.52 12.02 6.56
C LEU A 433 13.34 11.10 6.85
N HIS A 434 12.40 11.51 7.70
CA HIS A 434 11.26 10.70 8.12
C HIS A 434 10.40 10.23 6.93
N GLU A 435 10.09 11.12 5.99
CA GLU A 435 9.33 10.77 4.79
C GLU A 435 10.04 9.69 3.96
N LEU A 436 11.37 9.80 3.80
CA LEU A 436 12.16 8.81 3.08
C LEU A 436 12.26 7.49 3.84
N ALA A 437 12.48 7.57 5.15
CA ALA A 437 12.59 6.41 6.03
C ALA A 437 11.27 5.63 6.16
N SER A 438 10.14 6.30 5.95
CA SER A 438 8.82 5.67 5.88
C SER A 438 8.67 4.73 4.68
N ASN A 439 9.53 4.84 3.66
CA ASN A 439 9.57 3.90 2.53
C ASN A 439 10.54 2.74 2.84
N PRO A 440 10.07 1.46 2.87
CA PRO A 440 10.89 0.31 3.25
C PRO A 440 12.18 0.15 2.44
N MET A 441 12.14 0.42 1.14
CA MET A 441 13.31 0.30 0.28
C MET A 441 14.33 1.40 0.57
N LEU A 442 13.86 2.65 0.74
CA LEU A 442 14.75 3.76 1.07
C LEU A 442 15.36 3.60 2.46
N LEU A 443 14.57 3.11 3.42
CA LEU A 443 15.07 2.79 4.76
C LEU A 443 16.15 1.69 4.71
N THR A 444 15.96 0.66 3.87
CA THR A 444 17.00 -0.36 3.64
C THR A 444 18.27 0.26 3.06
N THR A 445 18.12 1.15 2.07
CA THR A 445 19.26 1.88 1.48
C THR A 445 19.96 2.76 2.51
N MET A 446 19.19 3.47 3.35
CA MET A 446 19.71 4.26 4.45
C MET A 446 20.50 3.40 5.44
N ALA A 447 19.99 2.22 5.80
CA ALA A 447 20.68 1.30 6.71
C ALA A 447 22.02 0.80 6.14
N ILE A 448 22.06 0.52 4.83
CA ILE A 448 23.28 0.12 4.12
C ILE A 448 24.31 1.28 4.11
N ILE A 449 23.86 2.48 3.77
CA ILE A 449 24.73 3.67 3.74
C ILE A 449 25.23 3.98 5.17
N HIS A 450 24.33 3.99 6.16
CA HIS A 450 24.68 4.24 7.56
C HIS A 450 25.64 3.18 8.14
N GLN A 451 25.62 1.96 7.61
CA GLN A 451 26.61 0.96 8.01
C GLN A 451 28.04 1.37 7.62
N LYS A 452 28.19 2.19 6.56
CA LYS A 452 29.47 2.60 5.94
C LYS A 452 29.82 4.07 6.23
N GLU A 453 28.83 4.96 6.25
CA GLU A 453 29.00 6.41 6.38
C GLU A 453 28.66 6.89 7.79
N VAL A 454 29.07 8.12 8.13
CA VAL A 454 28.80 8.71 9.44
C VAL A 454 27.46 9.45 9.51
N THR A 455 26.99 10.02 8.40
CA THR A 455 25.73 10.79 8.32
C THR A 455 24.99 10.54 7.01
N LEU A 456 23.67 10.60 7.05
CA LEU A 456 22.80 10.44 5.87
C LEU A 456 22.41 11.79 5.27
N PRO A 457 22.39 11.94 3.92
CA PRO A 457 21.86 13.14 3.27
C PRO A 457 20.33 13.20 3.36
N PRO A 458 19.72 14.40 3.51
CA PRO A 458 18.27 14.54 3.59
C PRO A 458 17.55 14.30 2.26
N GLU A 459 18.17 14.65 1.11
CA GLU A 459 17.53 14.53 -0.18
C GLU A 459 17.61 13.10 -0.74
N ARG A 460 16.48 12.54 -1.14
CA ARG A 460 16.39 11.16 -1.65
C ARG A 460 17.28 10.90 -2.86
N VAL A 461 17.43 11.87 -3.77
CA VAL A 461 18.26 11.72 -4.97
C VAL A 461 19.74 11.59 -4.62
N ARG A 462 20.20 12.25 -3.55
CA ARG A 462 21.55 12.06 -3.00
C ARG A 462 21.74 10.68 -2.39
N LEU A 463 20.71 10.13 -1.74
CA LEU A 463 20.73 8.75 -1.25
C LEU A 463 20.84 7.74 -2.39
N TYR A 464 20.05 7.94 -3.48
CA TYR A 464 20.19 7.09 -4.68
C TYR A 464 21.57 7.21 -5.30
N LYS A 465 22.11 8.43 -5.39
CA LYS A 465 23.48 8.66 -5.87
C LYS A 465 24.49 7.87 -5.05
N LEU A 466 24.48 8.01 -3.73
CA LEU A 466 25.36 7.27 -2.83
C LEU A 466 25.17 5.75 -2.95
N ALA A 467 23.93 5.27 -3.10
CA ALA A 467 23.66 3.87 -3.29
C ALA A 467 24.25 3.35 -4.60
N VAL A 468 24.08 4.08 -5.71
CA VAL A 468 24.70 3.75 -7.01
C VAL A 468 26.20 3.79 -6.93
N GLU A 469 26.79 4.84 -6.36
CA GLU A 469 28.25 4.96 -6.17
C GLU A 469 28.81 3.80 -5.34
N ASN A 470 28.12 3.42 -4.26
CA ASN A 470 28.52 2.25 -3.46
C ASN A 470 28.47 0.95 -4.24
N LEU A 471 27.50 0.78 -5.14
CA LEU A 471 27.39 -0.39 -6.00
C LEU A 471 28.48 -0.41 -7.09
N LEU A 472 28.79 0.76 -7.67
CA LEU A 472 29.87 0.90 -8.66
C LEU A 472 31.25 0.70 -8.03
N LEU A 473 31.51 1.22 -6.83
CA LEU A 473 32.74 0.98 -6.05
C LEU A 473 33.01 -0.53 -5.82
N ARG A 474 31.97 -1.35 -5.75
CA ARG A 474 32.13 -2.81 -5.67
C ARG A 474 32.66 -3.40 -6.96
N TRP A 475 32.22 -2.88 -8.11
CA TRP A 475 32.79 -3.29 -9.40
C TRP A 475 34.27 -2.95 -9.51
N GLN A 476 34.73 -1.90 -8.81
CA GLN A 476 36.14 -1.49 -8.79
C GLN A 476 37.01 -2.38 -7.87
N ARG A 477 36.42 -2.99 -6.83
CA ARG A 477 37.15 -3.86 -5.90
C ARG A 477 37.37 -5.24 -6.50
N GLN A 478 38.46 -5.41 -7.19
CA GLN A 478 38.84 -6.61 -7.92
C GLN A 478 39.15 -7.86 -7.05
N LYS A 479 38.63 -7.97 -5.84
CA LYS A 479 38.94 -9.09 -4.94
C LYS A 479 38.62 -10.44 -5.55
N GLY A 480 39.64 -11.20 -5.93
CA GLY A 480 39.56 -12.60 -6.33
C GLY A 480 39.23 -12.89 -7.79
N ILE A 481 39.01 -11.89 -8.65
CA ILE A 481 38.75 -12.06 -10.09
C ILE A 481 39.90 -11.42 -10.87
N ALA A 482 40.59 -12.24 -11.69
CA ALA A 482 41.59 -11.73 -12.62
C ALA A 482 40.88 -11.04 -13.80
N VAL A 483 41.18 -9.78 -14.05
CA VAL A 483 40.67 -9.00 -15.19
C VAL A 483 41.84 -8.45 -15.97
N SER A 484 41.63 -8.14 -17.28
CA SER A 484 42.63 -7.49 -18.11
C SER A 484 42.98 -6.10 -17.59
N ASP A 485 44.18 -5.61 -17.89
CA ASP A 485 44.59 -4.24 -17.52
C ASP A 485 43.65 -3.19 -18.13
N THR A 486 43.13 -3.47 -19.32
CA THR A 486 42.15 -2.59 -20.01
C THR A 486 40.84 -2.54 -19.23
N LEU A 487 40.28 -3.66 -18.82
CA LEU A 487 39.07 -3.69 -17.98
C LEU A 487 39.33 -3.05 -16.61
N ALA A 488 40.47 -3.32 -16.00
CA ALA A 488 40.89 -2.70 -14.77
C ALA A 488 40.92 -1.16 -14.84
N ALA A 489 41.34 -0.60 -15.95
CA ALA A 489 41.34 0.84 -16.21
C ALA A 489 39.89 1.38 -16.34
N VAL A 490 39.02 0.67 -17.06
CA VAL A 490 37.59 1.02 -17.18
C VAL A 490 36.87 0.99 -15.82
N LEU A 491 37.13 -0.06 -15.03
CA LEU A 491 36.52 -0.22 -13.69
C LEU A 491 36.96 0.87 -12.70
N LYS A 492 38.07 1.55 -12.92
CA LYS A 492 38.54 2.69 -12.11
C LYS A 492 37.95 4.04 -12.58
N ASP A 493 37.34 4.10 -13.74
CA ASP A 493 36.73 5.32 -14.29
C ASP A 493 35.25 5.41 -13.88
N ASP A 494 35.00 6.08 -12.75
CA ASP A 494 33.65 6.26 -12.17
C ASP A 494 32.67 6.92 -13.15
N LEU A 495 33.13 7.91 -13.89
CA LEU A 495 32.28 8.63 -14.83
C LEU A 495 31.87 7.75 -16.00
N LYS A 496 32.80 6.93 -16.49
CA LYS A 496 32.54 6.01 -17.58
C LYS A 496 31.57 4.91 -17.18
N LEU A 497 31.79 4.30 -16.01
CA LEU A 497 30.89 3.29 -15.47
C LEU A 497 29.49 3.84 -15.22
N ARG A 498 29.41 5.04 -14.63
CA ARG A 498 28.13 5.70 -14.35
C ARG A 498 27.36 5.95 -15.65
N ARG A 499 27.98 6.50 -16.69
CA ARG A 499 27.37 6.69 -18.02
C ARG A 499 26.86 5.40 -18.63
N ILE A 500 27.63 4.31 -18.51
CA ILE A 500 27.19 3.01 -19.02
C ILE A 500 25.89 2.57 -18.33
N VAL A 501 25.82 2.61 -17.01
CA VAL A 501 24.64 2.13 -16.28
C VAL A 501 23.43 3.06 -16.46
N GLU A 502 23.64 4.37 -16.59
CA GLU A 502 22.60 5.36 -16.88
C GLU A 502 21.99 5.15 -18.28
N GLU A 503 22.83 4.95 -19.31
CA GLU A 503 22.35 4.62 -20.65
C GLU A 503 21.62 3.27 -20.68
N LEU A 504 22.15 2.25 -20.03
CA LEU A 504 21.49 0.93 -19.98
C LEU A 504 20.12 1.04 -19.30
N ALA A 505 20.05 1.75 -18.17
CA ALA A 505 18.79 1.98 -17.46
C ALA A 505 17.76 2.72 -18.31
N TYR A 506 18.21 3.75 -19.02
CA TYR A 506 17.38 4.52 -19.93
C TYR A 506 16.85 3.67 -21.08
N LEU A 507 17.70 2.88 -21.75
CA LEU A 507 17.27 2.02 -22.86
C LEU A 507 16.29 0.93 -22.40
N VAL A 508 16.54 0.34 -21.25
CA VAL A 508 15.62 -0.62 -20.64
C VAL A 508 14.27 0.05 -20.34
N HIS A 509 14.29 1.26 -19.77
CA HIS A 509 13.10 2.03 -19.46
C HIS A 509 12.32 2.42 -20.72
N GLU A 510 13.03 2.86 -21.77
CA GLU A 510 12.44 3.20 -23.08
C GLU A 510 11.75 2.01 -23.77
N ARG A 511 12.38 0.83 -23.76
CA ARG A 511 11.80 -0.39 -24.33
C ARG A 511 10.53 -0.83 -23.60
N GLU A 512 10.57 -0.74 -22.29
CA GLU A 512 9.42 -1.07 -21.47
C GLU A 512 8.26 -0.08 -21.74
N ALA A 513 8.54 1.21 -21.89
CA ALA A 513 7.56 2.22 -22.30
C ALA A 513 6.95 1.91 -23.67
N GLN A 514 7.74 1.42 -24.63
CA GLN A 514 7.27 1.00 -25.96
C GLN A 514 6.58 -0.38 -25.95
N GLY A 515 6.54 -1.04 -24.81
CA GLY A 515 5.94 -2.36 -24.62
C GLY A 515 6.72 -3.49 -25.29
N GLN A 516 8.00 -3.28 -25.57
CA GLN A 516 8.92 -4.35 -25.96
C GLN A 516 9.35 -5.14 -24.70
N LYS A 517 9.96 -6.33 -24.91
CA LYS A 517 10.37 -7.19 -23.80
C LYS A 517 11.08 -6.41 -22.68
N GLU A 518 10.40 -6.10 -21.73
CA GLU A 518 10.43 -6.13 -20.29
C GLU A 518 11.77 -5.92 -19.64
N GLY A 519 12.10 -4.68 -19.31
CA GLY A 519 13.13 -4.43 -18.29
C GLY A 519 14.42 -5.23 -18.42
N VAL A 520 14.63 -5.89 -19.56
CA VAL A 520 15.78 -6.76 -19.84
C VAL A 520 16.47 -6.39 -21.14
N LEU A 521 17.78 -6.60 -21.18
CA LEU A 521 18.61 -6.52 -22.37
C LEU A 521 19.21 -7.90 -22.64
N SER A 522 19.16 -8.37 -23.87
CA SER A 522 19.88 -9.58 -24.26
C SER A 522 21.40 -9.33 -24.26
N ARG A 523 22.18 -10.38 -24.03
CA ARG A 523 23.65 -10.28 -24.10
C ARG A 523 24.14 -9.76 -25.47
N GLY A 524 23.48 -10.18 -26.57
CA GLY A 524 23.81 -9.68 -27.90
C GLY A 524 23.58 -8.19 -28.11
N GLU A 525 22.50 -7.68 -27.52
CA GLU A 525 22.21 -6.24 -27.54
C GLU A 525 23.23 -5.44 -26.71
N LEU A 526 23.61 -5.95 -25.55
CA LEU A 526 24.64 -5.33 -24.71
C LEU A 526 25.99 -5.31 -25.40
N LEU A 527 26.37 -6.42 -26.06
CA LEU A 527 27.57 -6.45 -26.88
C LEU A 527 27.56 -5.38 -27.95
N SER A 528 26.51 -5.33 -28.78
CA SER A 528 26.36 -4.36 -29.86
C SER A 528 26.34 -2.89 -29.37
N LEU A 529 25.75 -2.64 -28.20
CA LEU A 529 25.67 -1.29 -27.63
C LEU A 529 27.02 -0.85 -27.06
N LEU A 530 27.61 -1.69 -26.20
CA LEU A 530 28.80 -1.32 -25.43
C LEU A 530 30.09 -1.39 -26.27
N GLU A 531 30.06 -2.03 -27.44
CA GLU A 531 31.14 -2.01 -28.43
C GLU A 531 31.33 -0.61 -29.08
N LYS A 532 30.35 0.28 -28.96
CA LYS A 532 30.51 1.65 -29.50
C LYS A 532 31.68 2.36 -28.83
N PRO A 533 32.48 3.16 -29.60
CA PRO A 533 33.67 3.84 -29.06
C PRO A 533 33.42 4.74 -27.86
N ARG A 534 32.20 5.26 -27.73
CA ARG A 534 31.83 6.08 -26.57
C ARG A 534 31.71 5.31 -25.27
N TYR A 535 31.64 3.96 -25.32
CA TYR A 535 31.57 3.08 -24.16
C TYR A 535 32.88 2.27 -24.03
N LEU A 536 32.87 1.00 -24.36
CA LEU A 536 34.04 0.12 -24.22
C LEU A 536 34.88 0.05 -25.48
N GLY A 537 34.24 0.11 -26.67
CA GLY A 537 34.92 0.22 -27.96
C GLY A 537 35.49 -1.07 -28.54
N ASP A 538 35.38 -2.18 -27.82
CA ASP A 538 35.93 -3.48 -28.22
C ASP A 538 35.02 -4.62 -27.74
N ALA A 539 34.68 -5.57 -28.62
CA ALA A 539 33.75 -6.66 -28.32
C ALA A 539 34.29 -7.64 -27.26
N GLY A 540 35.62 -7.89 -27.27
CA GLY A 540 36.27 -8.76 -26.28
C GLY A 540 36.19 -8.15 -24.90
N LEU A 541 36.47 -6.83 -24.80
CA LEU A 541 36.36 -6.07 -23.56
C LEU A 541 34.92 -6.01 -23.05
N VAL A 542 33.91 -5.89 -23.93
CA VAL A 542 32.49 -5.94 -23.54
C VAL A 542 32.15 -7.30 -22.98
N SER A 543 32.59 -8.40 -23.62
CA SER A 543 32.33 -9.75 -23.10
C SER A 543 32.95 -9.95 -21.72
N GLU A 544 34.19 -9.52 -21.55
CA GLU A 544 34.89 -9.58 -20.26
C GLU A 544 34.18 -8.72 -19.19
N PHE A 545 33.69 -7.53 -19.55
CA PHE A 545 32.94 -6.67 -18.66
C PHE A 545 31.61 -7.31 -18.20
N LEU A 546 30.86 -7.94 -19.13
CA LEU A 546 29.60 -8.59 -18.80
C LEU A 546 29.84 -9.81 -17.89
N ASP A 547 30.87 -10.64 -18.18
CA ASP A 547 31.23 -11.78 -17.34
C ASP A 547 31.69 -11.34 -15.94
N TYR A 548 32.35 -10.20 -15.86
CA TYR A 548 32.73 -9.58 -14.58
C TYR A 548 31.48 -9.07 -13.78
N VAL A 549 30.54 -8.39 -14.45
CA VAL A 549 29.30 -7.89 -13.84
C VAL A 549 28.44 -9.03 -13.30
N ASP A 550 28.37 -10.16 -14.04
CA ASP A 550 27.61 -11.33 -13.62
C ASP A 550 28.12 -11.94 -12.31
N GLN A 551 29.44 -11.92 -12.09
CA GLN A 551 30.05 -12.40 -10.86
C GLN A 551 29.92 -11.39 -9.69
N ARG A 552 29.45 -10.18 -9.97
CA ARG A 552 29.36 -9.07 -9.01
C ARG A 552 27.95 -8.50 -8.94
N ALA A 553 26.94 -9.36 -8.67
CA ALA A 553 25.55 -8.95 -8.56
C ALA A 553 25.39 -7.55 -7.90
N GLY A 554 24.61 -6.68 -8.51
CA GLY A 554 24.47 -5.29 -8.04
C GLY A 554 23.41 -4.52 -8.81
N LEU A 555 23.84 -3.52 -9.60
CA LEU A 555 22.95 -2.68 -10.41
C LEU A 555 22.38 -3.43 -11.63
N LEU A 556 23.16 -4.36 -12.19
CA LEU A 556 22.76 -5.18 -13.33
C LEU A 556 22.94 -6.65 -12.95
N VAL A 557 21.97 -7.48 -13.25
CA VAL A 557 21.98 -8.91 -12.91
C VAL A 557 21.64 -9.73 -14.14
N GLY A 558 22.51 -10.69 -14.44
CA GLY A 558 22.31 -11.65 -15.52
C GLY A 558 21.37 -12.79 -15.11
N HIS A 559 20.54 -13.25 -16.04
CA HIS A 559 19.58 -14.34 -15.87
C HIS A 559 19.59 -15.27 -17.09
N GLY A 560 19.22 -16.53 -16.88
CA GLY A 560 18.99 -17.50 -17.95
C GLY A 560 20.30 -17.94 -18.62
N GLY A 561 20.70 -19.16 -18.38
CA GLY A 561 21.60 -19.98 -19.13
C GLY A 561 21.07 -21.41 -19.08
N ALA A 562 21.06 -22.15 -20.19
CA ALA A 562 20.85 -23.58 -20.13
C ALA A 562 22.01 -24.18 -19.30
N GLU A 563 21.77 -25.31 -18.63
CA GLU A 563 22.81 -26.00 -17.82
C GLU A 563 24.13 -26.28 -18.58
N GLU A 564 24.12 -26.13 -19.92
CA GLU A 564 25.27 -26.28 -20.80
C GLU A 564 25.91 -24.93 -21.23
N GLN A 565 25.31 -23.77 -20.93
CA GLN A 565 25.86 -22.46 -21.25
C GLN A 565 26.09 -21.68 -19.96
N GLU A 566 27.34 -21.54 -19.57
CA GLU A 566 27.80 -20.88 -18.35
C GLU A 566 27.52 -19.36 -18.31
N GLN A 567 27.02 -18.75 -19.39
CA GLN A 567 26.84 -17.28 -19.50
C GLN A 567 25.38 -16.90 -19.53
N PRO A 568 24.97 -15.89 -18.73
CA PRO A 568 23.63 -15.31 -18.79
C PRO A 568 23.28 -14.75 -20.17
N GLN A 569 22.05 -15.00 -20.59
CA GLN A 569 21.55 -14.51 -21.88
C GLN A 569 20.81 -13.20 -21.82
N ILE A 570 20.28 -12.83 -20.64
CA ILE A 570 19.52 -11.60 -20.42
C ILE A 570 19.97 -10.90 -19.14
N TYR A 571 19.85 -9.58 -19.13
CA TYR A 571 20.29 -8.72 -18.03
C TYR A 571 19.15 -7.77 -17.64
N SER A 572 18.97 -7.53 -16.33
CA SER A 572 17.95 -6.64 -15.79
C SER A 572 18.48 -5.83 -14.60
N PHE A 573 17.80 -4.70 -14.32
CA PHE A 573 17.98 -3.97 -13.07
C PHE A 573 17.11 -4.60 -11.99
N PRO A 574 17.66 -5.05 -10.87
CA PRO A 574 16.92 -5.75 -9.82
C PRO A 574 15.85 -4.85 -9.15
N HIS A 575 16.07 -3.54 -9.17
CA HIS A 575 15.13 -2.55 -8.61
C HIS A 575 14.73 -1.51 -9.65
N ARG A 576 13.43 -1.42 -9.89
CA ARG A 576 12.86 -0.48 -10.84
C ARG A 576 13.13 0.98 -10.44
N THR A 577 13.13 1.32 -9.17
CA THR A 577 13.41 2.68 -8.69
C THR A 577 14.84 3.14 -8.97
N PHE A 578 15.84 2.24 -8.86
CA PHE A 578 17.20 2.56 -9.30
C PHE A 578 17.28 2.77 -10.81
N ARG A 579 16.57 1.94 -11.58
CA ARG A 579 16.48 2.12 -13.03
C ARG A 579 15.83 3.45 -13.40
N GLU A 580 14.72 3.80 -12.76
CA GLU A 580 14.03 5.08 -12.97
C GLU A 580 14.94 6.28 -12.61
N TYR A 581 15.67 6.18 -11.50
CA TYR A 581 16.65 7.20 -11.10
C TYR A 581 17.76 7.35 -12.13
N LEU A 582 18.39 6.24 -12.54
CA LEU A 582 19.48 6.25 -13.52
C LEU A 582 18.99 6.71 -14.91
N ALA A 583 17.79 6.30 -15.32
CA ALA A 583 17.16 6.78 -16.55
C ALA A 583 16.90 8.31 -16.47
N GLY A 584 16.49 8.81 -15.32
CA GLY A 584 16.34 10.25 -15.06
C GLY A 584 17.67 11.00 -15.16
N CYS A 585 18.74 10.45 -14.58
CA CYS A 585 20.10 11.01 -14.73
C CYS A 585 20.49 11.08 -16.20
N HIS A 586 20.27 10.01 -16.97
CA HIS A 586 20.55 10.02 -18.41
C HIS A 586 19.73 11.05 -19.18
N MET A 587 18.45 11.27 -18.85
CA MET A 587 17.60 12.27 -19.51
C MET A 587 18.14 13.69 -19.40
N VAL A 588 18.88 13.98 -18.34
CA VAL A 588 19.46 15.31 -18.07
C VAL A 588 20.95 15.41 -18.38
N GLU A 589 21.59 14.29 -18.77
CA GLU A 589 22.98 14.28 -19.23
C GLU A 589 23.05 14.72 -20.71
N GLY A 590 23.58 15.85 -20.96
CA GLY A 590 23.90 16.24 -22.32
C GLY A 590 23.04 17.36 -22.91
N ARG A 591 22.94 17.41 -24.24
CA ARG A 591 22.26 18.49 -24.97
C ARG A 591 20.80 18.14 -25.28
N GLY A 592 19.90 19.12 -25.14
CA GLY A 592 18.52 18.97 -25.58
C GLY A 592 17.60 18.32 -24.53
N VAL A 593 17.88 18.55 -23.25
CA VAL A 593 17.10 18.07 -22.11
C VAL A 593 15.61 18.33 -22.32
N ALA A 594 15.21 19.55 -22.64
CA ALA A 594 13.81 19.89 -22.87
C ALA A 594 13.17 19.09 -24.01
N ARG A 595 13.93 18.84 -25.12
CA ARG A 595 13.43 18.00 -26.22
C ARG A 595 13.15 16.55 -25.74
N GLU A 596 13.99 16.05 -24.87
CA GLU A 596 13.82 14.71 -24.30
C GLU A 596 12.57 14.67 -23.40
N TYR A 597 12.40 15.63 -22.52
CA TYR A 597 11.18 15.74 -21.69
C TYR A 597 9.91 15.85 -22.57
N TRP A 598 9.95 16.66 -23.64
CA TRP A 598 8.83 16.77 -24.59
C TRP A 598 8.51 15.43 -25.24
N ARG A 599 9.52 14.68 -25.68
CA ARG A 599 9.34 13.37 -26.29
C ARG A 599 8.69 12.42 -25.30
N ARG A 600 9.18 12.38 -24.07
CA ARG A 600 8.71 11.47 -23.03
C ARG A 600 7.32 11.83 -22.49
N ALA A 601 6.99 13.10 -22.45
CA ALA A 601 5.63 13.55 -22.15
C ALA A 601 4.61 13.02 -23.17
N GLY A 602 5.01 12.79 -24.42
CA GLY A 602 4.18 12.18 -25.47
C GLY A 602 3.98 10.67 -25.33
N GLU A 603 4.80 9.99 -24.55
CA GLU A 603 4.74 8.54 -24.32
C GLU A 603 3.88 8.15 -23.10
N GLY A 604 3.28 9.13 -22.42
CA GLY A 604 2.40 8.91 -21.28
C GLY A 604 3.08 9.11 -19.92
N ASP A 605 2.45 8.62 -18.86
CA ASP A 605 2.89 8.78 -17.47
C ASP A 605 4.06 7.85 -17.07
N PHE A 606 4.42 6.91 -17.93
CA PHE A 606 5.45 5.92 -17.64
C PHE A 606 6.80 6.56 -17.28
N TRP A 607 7.13 7.69 -17.93
CA TRP A 607 8.36 8.45 -17.73
C TRP A 607 8.32 9.43 -16.56
N TYR A 608 7.20 9.59 -15.89
CA TYR A 608 6.99 10.57 -14.83
C TYR A 608 8.07 10.54 -13.74
N LEU A 609 8.37 9.35 -13.20
CA LEU A 609 9.35 9.24 -12.11
C LEU A 609 10.77 9.48 -12.60
N ALA A 610 11.12 9.01 -13.80
CA ALA A 610 12.44 9.28 -14.37
C ALA A 610 12.63 10.79 -14.64
N ALA A 611 11.64 11.47 -15.21
CA ALA A 611 11.68 12.91 -15.41
C ALA A 611 11.83 13.67 -14.08
N ARG A 612 11.10 13.26 -13.03
CA ARG A 612 11.20 13.86 -11.70
C ARG A 612 12.58 13.67 -11.08
N TYR A 613 13.14 12.44 -11.15
CA TYR A 613 14.50 12.18 -10.66
C TYR A 613 15.56 12.95 -11.44
N GLY A 614 15.40 13.10 -12.76
CA GLY A 614 16.29 13.93 -13.57
C GLY A 614 16.28 15.40 -13.14
N ALA A 615 15.10 15.96 -12.88
CA ALA A 615 14.99 17.33 -12.36
C ALA A 615 15.63 17.47 -10.96
N GLU A 616 15.41 16.50 -10.07
CA GLU A 616 16.03 16.48 -8.74
C GLU A 616 17.56 16.29 -8.83
N GLU A 617 18.08 15.50 -9.78
CA GLU A 617 19.51 15.36 -10.03
C GLU A 617 20.14 16.70 -10.44
N LEU A 618 19.50 17.42 -11.36
CA LEU A 618 19.93 18.78 -11.70
C LEU A 618 19.98 19.69 -10.48
N LYS A 619 18.91 19.72 -9.68
CA LYS A 619 18.83 20.61 -8.52
C LYS A 619 19.91 20.33 -7.48
N TYR A 620 20.09 19.08 -7.11
CA TYR A 620 20.86 18.74 -5.91
C TYR A 620 22.28 18.26 -6.19
N ASN A 621 22.56 17.81 -7.41
CA ASN A 621 23.85 17.22 -7.78
C ASN A 621 24.59 17.94 -8.91
N SER A 622 23.95 18.86 -9.66
CA SER A 622 24.59 19.68 -10.68
C SER A 622 25.06 21.03 -10.12
N ARG A 623 26.20 21.54 -10.61
CA ARG A 623 26.70 22.87 -10.23
C ARG A 623 25.84 24.03 -10.76
N ASN A 624 25.24 23.85 -11.94
CA ASN A 624 24.41 24.85 -12.61
C ASN A 624 22.91 24.49 -12.57
N GLY A 625 22.52 23.61 -11.66
CA GLY A 625 21.22 22.96 -11.68
C GLY A 625 20.04 23.91 -11.63
N GLU A 626 20.11 25.01 -10.87
CA GLU A 626 19.02 25.99 -10.82
C GLU A 626 18.78 26.65 -12.17
N LYS A 627 19.86 27.00 -12.90
CA LYS A 627 19.74 27.60 -14.23
C LYS A 627 19.20 26.60 -15.26
N GLU A 628 19.73 25.39 -15.25
CA GLU A 628 19.29 24.31 -16.14
C GLU A 628 17.82 23.96 -15.93
N LEU A 629 17.36 23.98 -14.67
CA LEU A 629 15.95 23.78 -14.32
C LEU A 629 15.06 24.95 -14.74
N LEU A 630 15.55 26.18 -14.64
CA LEU A 630 14.82 27.35 -15.15
C LEU A 630 14.60 27.26 -16.65
N ASP A 631 15.67 26.98 -17.40
CA ASP A 631 15.62 26.79 -18.85
C ASP A 631 14.64 25.67 -19.21
N LEU A 632 14.71 24.51 -18.49
CA LEU A 632 13.81 23.40 -18.68
C LEU A 632 12.34 23.77 -18.40
N ALA A 633 12.07 24.47 -17.29
CA ALA A 633 10.71 24.90 -16.94
C ALA A 633 10.11 25.83 -17.99
N TYR A 634 10.90 26.75 -18.49
CA TYR A 634 10.49 27.69 -19.57
C TYR A 634 10.18 26.98 -20.87
N ASP A 635 11.03 26.04 -21.28
CA ASP A 635 10.88 25.27 -22.51
C ASP A 635 9.64 24.34 -22.43
N LEU A 636 9.31 23.79 -21.27
CA LEU A 636 8.14 22.93 -21.07
C LEU A 636 6.81 23.71 -21.00
N CYS A 637 6.86 25.03 -20.83
CA CYS A 637 5.69 25.90 -20.84
C CYS A 637 5.83 27.05 -21.82
N PRO A 638 5.87 26.80 -23.15
CA PRO A 638 6.06 27.81 -24.19
C PRO A 638 4.91 28.84 -24.23
N THR A 639 5.06 29.92 -24.99
CA THR A 639 4.01 30.96 -25.10
C THR A 639 2.71 30.45 -25.72
N ALA A 640 2.78 29.54 -26.70
CA ALA A 640 1.60 28.88 -27.27
C ALA A 640 0.92 27.96 -26.24
N GLY A 641 -0.40 27.98 -26.19
CA GLY A 641 -1.16 27.09 -25.32
C GLY A 641 -1.12 25.61 -25.75
N PRO A 642 -1.29 24.66 -24.82
CA PRO A 642 -1.30 23.24 -25.13
C PRO A 642 -2.54 22.85 -25.93
N VAL A 643 -2.37 22.03 -26.98
CA VAL A 643 -3.45 21.52 -27.86
C VAL A 643 -3.47 19.99 -27.95
N SER A 644 -2.47 19.30 -27.40
CA SER A 644 -2.39 17.83 -27.35
C SER A 644 -2.11 17.34 -25.96
N GLU A 645 -2.41 16.06 -25.69
CA GLU A 645 -2.15 15.43 -24.38
C GLU A 645 -0.67 15.54 -24.00
N ALA A 646 0.24 15.29 -24.92
CA ALA A 646 1.67 15.48 -24.71
C ALA A 646 2.03 16.90 -24.25
N GLN A 647 1.39 17.92 -24.83
CA GLN A 647 1.63 19.32 -24.45
C GLN A 647 1.04 19.65 -23.08
N TRP A 648 -0.12 19.10 -22.72
CA TRP A 648 -0.69 19.23 -21.39
C TRP A 648 0.24 18.61 -20.34
N ARG A 649 0.77 17.42 -20.62
CA ARG A 649 1.70 16.72 -19.73
C ARG A 649 3.04 17.45 -19.61
N ALA A 650 3.55 18.03 -20.70
CA ALA A 650 4.75 18.86 -20.66
C ALA A 650 4.56 20.11 -19.78
N VAL A 651 3.40 20.77 -19.85
CA VAL A 651 3.08 21.90 -18.95
C VAL A 651 3.00 21.46 -17.50
N LEU A 652 2.43 20.27 -17.21
CA LEU A 652 2.43 19.68 -15.87
C LEU A 652 3.86 19.48 -15.36
N TRP A 653 4.72 18.82 -16.15
CA TRP A 653 6.11 18.59 -15.77
C TRP A 653 6.89 19.90 -15.60
N GLY A 654 6.66 20.88 -16.46
CA GLY A 654 7.21 22.24 -16.30
C GLY A 654 6.78 22.92 -15.01
N GLY A 655 5.51 22.71 -14.60
CA GLY A 655 4.98 23.17 -13.32
C GLY A 655 5.65 22.48 -12.13
N GLN A 656 5.92 21.18 -12.21
CA GLN A 656 6.61 20.42 -11.17
C GLN A 656 8.09 20.83 -11.06
N VAL A 657 8.79 21.02 -12.18
CA VAL A 657 10.16 21.57 -12.21
C VAL A 657 10.20 22.96 -11.59
N ALA A 658 9.25 23.83 -11.96
CA ALA A 658 9.14 25.17 -11.38
C ALA A 658 8.84 25.12 -9.86
N ALA A 659 7.97 24.22 -9.42
CA ALA A 659 7.68 24.02 -8.00
C ALA A 659 8.90 23.51 -7.22
N LEU A 660 9.70 22.65 -7.83
CA LEU A 660 10.97 22.18 -7.27
C LEU A 660 11.96 23.33 -7.06
N LEU A 661 12.05 24.29 -8.00
CA LEU A 661 12.87 25.51 -7.86
C LEU A 661 12.35 26.43 -6.76
N GLY A 662 11.05 26.59 -6.70
CA GLY A 662 10.35 27.52 -5.83
C GLY A 662 10.10 28.90 -6.46
N PRO A 663 8.99 29.57 -6.11
CA PRO A 663 8.56 30.82 -6.74
C PRO A 663 9.49 32.01 -6.45
N ALA A 664 10.29 31.97 -5.38
CA ALA A 664 11.24 33.04 -5.05
C ALA A 664 12.39 33.07 -6.06
N VAL A 665 13.04 31.91 -6.30
CA VAL A 665 14.14 31.77 -7.27
C VAL A 665 13.67 32.16 -8.67
N ILE A 666 12.49 31.72 -9.08
CA ILE A 666 11.94 32.04 -10.40
C ILE A 666 11.67 33.55 -10.54
N LYS A 667 11.13 34.20 -9.50
CA LYS A 667 10.84 35.65 -9.55
C LYS A 667 12.08 36.52 -9.63
N ASP A 668 13.22 36.04 -9.15
CA ASP A 668 14.51 36.72 -9.17
C ASP A 668 15.18 36.65 -10.54
N ASP A 669 14.75 35.71 -11.39
CA ASP A 669 15.26 35.60 -12.76
C ASP A 669 14.77 36.75 -13.63
N ASP A 670 15.72 37.54 -14.14
CA ASP A 670 15.51 38.69 -15.03
C ASP A 670 15.95 38.43 -16.48
N ALA A 671 16.20 37.17 -16.82
CA ALA A 671 16.64 36.75 -18.15
C ALA A 671 15.70 37.25 -19.27
N LYS A 672 16.28 37.68 -20.38
CA LYS A 672 15.52 38.11 -21.56
C LYS A 672 15.25 36.92 -22.48
N PRO A 673 14.10 36.91 -23.18
CA PRO A 673 13.17 38.06 -23.39
C PRO A 673 12.03 38.15 -22.34
N GLU A 674 11.80 37.18 -21.50
CA GLU A 674 10.56 37.13 -20.68
C GLU A 674 10.77 37.39 -19.17
N GLY A 675 11.72 36.70 -18.53
CA GLY A 675 11.93 36.71 -17.08
C GLY A 675 10.91 35.92 -16.29
N GLY A 676 11.28 35.57 -15.07
CA GLY A 676 10.53 34.57 -14.25
C GLY A 676 9.15 35.05 -13.81
N ARG A 677 8.94 36.37 -13.63
CA ARG A 677 7.62 36.92 -13.30
C ARG A 677 6.60 36.71 -14.41
N VAL A 678 7.01 36.94 -15.68
CA VAL A 678 6.16 36.72 -16.85
C VAL A 678 5.89 35.25 -17.06
N PHE A 679 6.92 34.41 -16.86
CA PHE A 679 6.77 32.96 -16.89
C PHE A 679 5.75 32.44 -15.86
N LEU A 680 5.84 32.86 -14.58
CA LEU A 680 4.89 32.47 -13.56
C LEU A 680 3.47 32.97 -13.86
N ALA A 681 3.33 34.17 -14.43
CA ALA A 681 2.03 34.70 -14.84
C ALA A 681 1.40 33.89 -15.98
N ARG A 682 2.20 33.21 -16.78
CA ARG A 682 1.76 32.27 -17.82
C ARG A 682 1.52 30.85 -17.29
N LEU A 683 2.44 30.32 -16.48
CA LEU A 683 2.42 28.94 -15.99
C LEU A 683 1.24 28.67 -15.07
N ARG A 684 1.00 29.53 -14.07
CA ARG A 684 -0.04 29.34 -13.06
C ARG A 684 -1.45 29.18 -13.64
N PRO A 685 -1.95 30.05 -14.53
CA PRO A 685 -3.25 29.84 -15.18
C PRO A 685 -3.29 28.55 -16.01
N ARG A 686 -2.18 28.13 -16.63
CA ARG A 686 -2.12 26.89 -17.38
C ARG A 686 -2.20 25.65 -16.50
N LEU A 687 -1.59 25.70 -15.32
CA LEU A 687 -1.75 24.62 -14.33
C LEU A 687 -3.19 24.51 -13.85
N VAL A 688 -3.90 25.65 -13.70
CA VAL A 688 -5.36 25.64 -13.47
C VAL A 688 -6.07 24.97 -14.64
N ASP A 689 -5.69 25.28 -15.89
CA ASP A 689 -6.29 24.63 -17.06
C ASP A 689 -5.92 23.15 -17.15
N VAL A 690 -4.68 22.73 -16.81
CA VAL A 690 -4.31 21.30 -16.69
C VAL A 690 -5.24 20.60 -15.72
N MET A 691 -5.44 21.17 -14.55
CA MET A 691 -6.28 20.59 -13.50
C MET A 691 -7.75 20.46 -13.94
N ARG A 692 -8.30 21.48 -14.62
CA ARG A 692 -9.73 21.60 -14.89
C ARG A 692 -10.18 21.18 -16.29
N LYS A 693 -9.31 21.30 -17.30
CA LYS A 693 -9.70 21.20 -18.72
C LYS A 693 -8.90 20.17 -19.52
N SER A 694 -7.78 19.67 -18.98
CA SER A 694 -6.94 18.75 -19.74
C SER A 694 -7.58 17.36 -19.84
N PRO A 695 -7.23 16.59 -20.89
CA PRO A 695 -7.63 15.18 -21.00
C PRO A 695 -6.76 14.24 -20.16
N LEU A 696 -5.86 14.77 -19.33
CA LEU A 696 -4.97 13.96 -18.51
C LEU A 696 -5.72 13.17 -17.42
N PRO A 697 -5.20 12.02 -17.02
CA PRO A 697 -5.75 11.23 -15.93
C PRO A 697 -5.90 12.03 -14.63
N PRO A 698 -6.87 11.68 -13.77
CA PRO A 698 -7.13 12.39 -12.50
C PRO A 698 -5.91 12.59 -11.62
N ILE A 699 -5.00 11.59 -11.55
CA ILE A 699 -3.76 11.69 -10.77
C ILE A 699 -2.86 12.80 -11.30
N GLU A 700 -2.70 12.91 -12.62
CA GLU A 700 -1.89 13.96 -13.23
C GLU A 700 -2.52 15.35 -13.03
N ARG A 701 -3.86 15.43 -13.08
CA ARG A 701 -4.59 16.67 -12.76
C ARG A 701 -4.39 17.09 -11.30
N ALA A 702 -4.45 16.13 -10.36
CA ALA A 702 -4.18 16.40 -8.93
C ALA A 702 -2.73 16.87 -8.71
N GLU A 703 -1.76 16.30 -9.40
CA GLU A 703 -0.36 16.73 -9.33
C GLU A 703 -0.18 18.16 -9.88
N ALA A 704 -0.97 18.57 -10.86
CA ALA A 704 -0.98 19.97 -11.30
C ALA A 704 -1.50 20.91 -10.19
N GLY A 705 -2.51 20.50 -9.44
CA GLY A 705 -3.00 21.18 -8.25
C GLY A 705 -1.94 21.33 -7.17
N ASN A 706 -1.18 20.26 -6.90
CA ASN A 706 -0.06 20.25 -5.96
C ASN A 706 1.07 21.22 -6.37
N ALA A 707 1.46 21.20 -7.65
CA ALA A 707 2.45 22.12 -8.18
C ALA A 707 1.97 23.58 -8.09
N LEU A 708 0.68 23.80 -8.39
CA LEU A 708 0.05 25.12 -8.33
C LEU A 708 0.04 25.70 -6.91
N ALA A 709 -0.25 24.86 -5.89
CA ALA A 709 -0.21 25.27 -4.49
C ALA A 709 1.18 25.81 -4.10
N ARG A 710 2.25 25.08 -4.47
CA ARG A 710 3.64 25.45 -4.16
C ARG A 710 4.10 26.69 -4.93
N LEU A 711 3.58 26.90 -6.13
CA LEU A 711 3.90 28.07 -6.94
C LEU A 711 3.05 29.30 -6.59
N GLY A 712 1.98 29.12 -5.87
CA GLY A 712 0.95 30.13 -5.55
C GLY A 712 -0.19 30.09 -6.54
N ASP A 713 -1.34 29.60 -6.08
CA ASP A 713 -2.58 29.50 -6.86
C ASP A 713 -3.09 30.91 -7.19
N PRO A 714 -3.41 31.23 -8.46
CA PRO A 714 -3.91 32.57 -8.83
C PRO A 714 -5.40 32.76 -8.50
N ARG A 715 -6.13 31.71 -8.12
CA ARG A 715 -7.56 31.74 -7.83
C ARG A 715 -7.83 32.35 -6.46
N SER A 716 -8.19 33.63 -6.45
CA SER A 716 -8.44 34.37 -5.20
C SER A 716 -9.62 33.81 -4.40
N GLU A 717 -10.62 33.25 -5.07
CA GLU A 717 -11.78 32.58 -4.47
C GLU A 717 -11.43 31.30 -3.71
N VAL A 718 -10.26 30.73 -3.97
CA VAL A 718 -9.72 29.54 -3.31
C VAL A 718 -8.83 29.90 -2.11
N LEU A 719 -8.20 31.07 -2.14
CA LEU A 719 -7.20 31.47 -1.15
C LEU A 719 -7.71 32.49 -0.12
N ASP A 720 -8.66 33.35 -0.51
CA ASP A 720 -9.15 34.45 0.33
C ASP A 720 -10.58 34.16 0.82
N PRO A 721 -10.80 34.02 2.13
CA PRO A 721 -12.13 33.75 2.68
C PRO A 721 -13.18 34.83 2.39
N LEU A 722 -12.74 36.07 2.11
CA LEU A 722 -13.63 37.14 1.70
C LEU A 722 -14.05 37.12 0.22
N ARG A 723 -13.44 36.20 -0.57
CA ARG A 723 -13.70 36.02 -1.98
C ARG A 723 -14.32 34.66 -2.34
N ILE A 724 -14.78 33.91 -1.35
CA ILE A 724 -15.51 32.66 -1.57
C ILE A 724 -16.60 32.88 -2.61
N GLU A 725 -16.64 32.03 -3.63
CA GLU A 725 -17.72 31.99 -4.61
C GLU A 725 -18.95 31.32 -3.99
N TRP A 726 -20.01 32.09 -3.81
CA TRP A 726 -21.26 31.61 -3.24
C TRP A 726 -22.26 31.28 -4.34
N LEU A 727 -22.77 30.05 -4.35
CA LEU A 727 -23.71 29.54 -5.34
C LEU A 727 -25.12 29.49 -4.75
N ASP A 728 -26.11 29.87 -5.56
CA ASP A 728 -27.50 29.93 -5.17
C ASP A 728 -28.17 28.53 -5.24
N VAL A 729 -28.80 28.14 -4.14
CA VAL A 729 -29.68 26.95 -4.10
C VAL A 729 -31.11 27.44 -3.85
N PRO A 730 -32.05 27.22 -4.81
CA PRO A 730 -33.40 27.76 -4.73
C PRO A 730 -34.21 27.07 -3.63
N ALA A 731 -35.19 27.76 -3.11
CA ALA A 731 -36.24 27.19 -2.27
C ALA A 731 -37.02 26.08 -3.04
N GLY A 732 -37.66 25.19 -2.30
CA GLY A 732 -38.52 24.17 -2.86
C GLY A 732 -38.16 22.74 -2.40
N SER A 733 -38.99 21.79 -2.85
CA SER A 733 -38.86 20.39 -2.47
C SER A 733 -37.80 19.68 -3.26
N PHE A 734 -37.17 18.68 -2.63
CA PHE A 734 -36.29 17.72 -3.26
C PHE A 734 -36.49 16.33 -2.64
N LEU A 735 -35.92 15.30 -3.23
CA LEU A 735 -35.94 13.95 -2.68
C LEU A 735 -34.72 13.74 -1.79
N MET A 736 -34.95 13.61 -0.48
CA MET A 736 -33.93 13.40 0.54
C MET A 736 -33.86 11.92 0.93
N GLY A 737 -32.66 11.39 1.20
CA GLY A 737 -32.48 10.00 1.60
C GLY A 737 -32.31 9.02 0.44
N ASN A 738 -32.26 7.73 0.75
CA ASN A 738 -32.02 6.67 -0.22
C ASN A 738 -32.90 5.45 0.07
N ASP A 739 -33.59 4.91 -0.93
CA ASP A 739 -34.42 3.69 -0.81
C ASP A 739 -33.62 2.39 -1.00
N ASP A 740 -32.42 2.46 -1.56
CA ASP A 740 -31.58 1.29 -1.76
C ASP A 740 -30.79 0.95 -0.46
N LYS A 741 -31.37 0.03 0.31
CA LYS A 741 -30.75 -0.45 1.57
C LYS A 741 -29.35 -1.04 1.40
N ALA A 742 -28.98 -1.48 0.20
CA ALA A 742 -27.64 -1.97 -0.11
C ALA A 742 -26.63 -0.81 -0.29
N ARG A 743 -27.13 0.39 -0.55
CA ARG A 743 -26.35 1.61 -0.74
C ARG A 743 -26.49 2.59 0.41
N ALA A 744 -27.48 2.40 1.31
CA ALA A 744 -27.56 3.19 2.54
C ALA A 744 -26.36 2.83 3.42
N TYR A 745 -25.39 3.71 3.43
CA TYR A 745 -24.06 3.51 4.01
C TYR A 745 -24.08 3.08 5.49
N LEU A 746 -25.12 3.47 6.23
CA LEU A 746 -25.31 3.13 7.65
C LEU A 746 -26.70 2.54 7.96
N GLY A 747 -27.56 2.32 6.95
CA GLY A 747 -28.92 1.81 7.16
C GLY A 747 -29.92 2.82 7.72
N ASP A 748 -29.48 4.02 8.04
CA ASP A 748 -30.22 5.10 8.70
C ASP A 748 -30.68 6.23 7.74
N GLU A 749 -30.20 6.24 6.49
CA GLU A 749 -30.65 7.10 5.40
C GLU A 749 -31.87 6.55 4.63
N SER A 750 -32.38 5.41 5.02
CA SER A 750 -33.63 4.87 4.47
C SER A 750 -34.81 5.45 5.24
N SER A 751 -35.83 5.98 4.64
CA SER A 751 -36.31 5.88 3.27
C SER A 751 -36.22 7.23 2.56
N GLN A 752 -36.10 7.18 1.21
CA GLN A 752 -36.19 8.40 0.41
C GLN A 752 -37.57 9.07 0.61
N HIS A 753 -37.59 10.39 0.87
CA HIS A 753 -38.80 11.14 1.11
C HIS A 753 -38.71 12.56 0.55
N PRO A 754 -39.85 13.18 0.16
CA PRO A 754 -39.88 14.59 -0.21
C PRO A 754 -39.56 15.46 0.98
N TYR A 755 -38.58 16.34 0.87
CA TYR A 755 -38.26 17.34 1.87
C TYR A 755 -38.32 18.75 1.26
N ASN A 756 -38.97 19.71 1.95
CA ASN A 756 -39.15 21.06 1.44
C ASN A 756 -38.30 22.08 2.22
N LEU A 757 -37.31 22.64 1.55
CA LEU A 757 -36.58 23.81 2.04
C LEU A 757 -37.33 25.08 1.57
N ALA A 758 -38.05 25.73 2.47
CA ALA A 758 -38.94 26.87 2.17
C ALA A 758 -38.20 28.19 1.90
N TYR A 759 -36.85 28.19 1.93
CA TYR A 759 -36.01 29.36 1.77
C TYR A 759 -34.91 29.14 0.76
N VAL A 760 -34.43 30.23 0.18
CA VAL A 760 -33.21 30.25 -0.63
C VAL A 760 -31.97 30.31 0.26
N TYR A 761 -30.92 29.67 -0.13
CA TYR A 761 -29.64 29.79 0.56
C TYR A 761 -28.49 29.80 -0.46
N LYS A 762 -27.31 30.14 0.02
CA LYS A 762 -26.08 30.11 -0.74
C LYS A 762 -25.12 29.13 -0.07
N ILE A 763 -24.38 28.39 -0.88
CA ILE A 763 -23.34 27.48 -0.42
C ILE A 763 -22.02 27.83 -1.13
N SER A 764 -20.89 27.61 -0.49
CA SER A 764 -19.57 27.77 -1.11
C SER A 764 -19.41 26.79 -2.28
N ARG A 765 -18.79 27.24 -3.37
CA ARG A 765 -18.52 26.36 -4.53
C ARG A 765 -17.65 25.18 -4.19
N TYR A 766 -16.67 25.38 -3.33
CA TYR A 766 -15.68 24.41 -2.87
C TYR A 766 -15.73 24.22 -1.36
N PRO A 767 -15.24 23.09 -0.84
CA PRO A 767 -14.88 22.97 0.57
C PRO A 767 -13.91 24.08 0.99
N ILE A 768 -13.95 24.47 2.26
CA ILE A 768 -13.02 25.48 2.79
C ILE A 768 -11.59 24.98 2.68
N THR A 769 -10.70 25.78 2.13
CA THR A 769 -9.30 25.42 1.90
C THR A 769 -8.43 25.73 3.13
N ASN A 770 -7.23 25.09 3.16
CA ASN A 770 -6.21 25.39 4.15
C ASN A 770 -5.88 26.90 4.18
N ALA A 771 -5.69 27.52 3.00
CA ALA A 771 -5.39 28.96 2.94
C ALA A 771 -6.50 29.82 3.56
N GLN A 772 -7.75 29.52 3.30
CA GLN A 772 -8.88 30.25 3.84
C GLN A 772 -9.00 30.07 5.36
N PHE A 773 -8.79 28.84 5.85
CA PHE A 773 -8.85 28.57 7.29
C PHE A 773 -7.64 29.17 8.03
N ASP A 774 -6.48 29.20 7.39
CA ASP A 774 -5.24 29.75 7.95
C ASP A 774 -5.36 31.25 8.25
N VAL A 775 -6.14 32.00 7.45
CA VAL A 775 -6.47 33.40 7.74
C VAL A 775 -7.19 33.54 9.09
N PHE A 776 -8.11 32.63 9.42
CA PHE A 776 -8.79 32.60 10.73
C PHE A 776 -7.80 32.32 11.87
N VAL A 777 -6.89 31.34 11.66
CA VAL A 777 -5.85 31.01 12.66
C VAL A 777 -4.96 32.22 12.92
N GLN A 778 -4.44 32.83 11.85
CA GLN A 778 -3.53 33.98 11.93
C GLN A 778 -4.20 35.23 12.49
N ALA A 779 -5.49 35.42 12.24
CA ALA A 779 -6.30 36.49 12.85
C ALA A 779 -6.54 36.30 14.35
N GLY A 780 -6.02 35.23 14.95
CA GLY A 780 -6.21 34.94 16.37
C GLY A 780 -7.57 34.32 16.70
N GLY A 781 -8.25 33.72 15.73
CA GLY A 781 -9.60 33.17 15.89
C GLY A 781 -9.74 32.14 17.01
N TYR A 782 -8.68 31.43 17.36
CA TYR A 782 -8.66 30.52 18.51
C TYR A 782 -8.66 31.24 19.87
N LYS A 783 -8.34 32.52 19.91
CA LYS A 783 -8.26 33.31 21.14
C LYS A 783 -9.56 34.06 21.47
N GLU A 784 -10.44 34.27 20.47
CA GLU A 784 -11.66 35.05 20.61
C GLU A 784 -12.82 34.20 21.17
N PRO A 785 -13.23 34.40 22.44
CA PRO A 785 -14.20 33.51 23.09
C PRO A 785 -15.59 33.53 22.46
N ASP A 786 -15.95 34.57 21.75
CA ASP A 786 -17.27 34.70 21.14
C ASP A 786 -17.49 33.72 19.97
N TYR A 787 -16.44 33.25 19.35
CA TYR A 787 -16.53 32.19 18.33
C TYR A 787 -16.75 30.80 18.94
N TRP A 788 -16.36 30.58 20.20
CA TRP A 788 -16.29 29.29 20.88
C TRP A 788 -17.32 29.08 21.99
N ARG A 789 -18.46 29.79 21.97
CA ARG A 789 -19.45 29.83 23.09
C ARG A 789 -19.84 28.43 23.56
N GLU A 790 -20.23 27.54 22.63
CA GLU A 790 -20.67 26.17 22.94
C GLU A 790 -19.49 25.27 23.31
N ALA A 791 -18.38 25.36 22.60
CA ALA A 791 -17.16 24.63 22.93
C ALA A 791 -16.66 24.95 24.35
N LYS A 792 -16.72 26.23 24.73
CA LYS A 792 -16.42 26.71 26.11
C LYS A 792 -17.38 26.14 27.14
N ALA A 793 -18.69 26.17 26.84
CA ALA A 793 -19.72 25.65 27.75
C ALA A 793 -19.55 24.14 28.02
N HIS A 794 -19.02 23.38 27.04
CA HIS A 794 -18.79 21.93 27.15
C HIS A 794 -17.34 21.55 27.49
N GLY A 795 -16.46 22.52 27.81
CA GLY A 795 -15.09 22.26 28.21
C GLY A 795 -14.16 21.81 27.06
N TYR A 796 -14.53 22.08 25.79
CA TYR A 796 -13.71 21.79 24.60
C TYR A 796 -12.83 22.95 24.17
N TRP A 797 -12.97 24.13 24.78
CA TRP A 797 -12.19 25.30 24.44
C TRP A 797 -11.65 26.00 25.70
N ARG A 798 -10.42 26.46 25.60
CA ARG A 798 -9.75 27.39 26.53
C ARG A 798 -9.05 28.48 25.73
N PRO A 799 -8.70 29.64 26.31
CA PRO A 799 -8.12 30.72 25.55
C PRO A 799 -6.91 30.32 24.69
N GLY A 800 -7.10 30.34 23.37
CA GLY A 800 -6.09 30.01 22.37
C GLY A 800 -6.03 28.56 21.93
N GLU A 801 -6.80 27.64 22.53
CA GLU A 801 -6.70 26.22 22.22
C GLU A 801 -8.07 25.51 22.24
N VAL A 802 -8.20 24.49 21.41
CA VAL A 802 -9.35 23.57 21.40
C VAL A 802 -8.89 22.16 21.76
N ARG A 803 -9.75 21.44 22.49
CA ARG A 803 -9.52 20.04 22.86
C ARG A 803 -9.87 19.13 21.69
N ARG A 804 -8.93 18.29 21.30
CA ARG A 804 -9.10 17.23 20.32
C ARG A 804 -8.98 15.89 20.98
N GLN A 805 -9.67 14.91 20.42
CA GLN A 805 -9.55 13.51 20.80
C GLN A 805 -9.16 12.72 19.56
N PHE A 806 -8.08 11.99 19.63
CA PHE A 806 -7.62 11.10 18.57
C PHE A 806 -6.99 9.85 19.16
N LEU A 807 -6.94 8.78 18.35
CA LEU A 807 -6.33 7.53 18.75
C LEU A 807 -4.84 7.55 18.42
N LYS A 808 -4.02 7.29 19.44
CA LYS A 808 -2.58 7.05 19.27
C LYS A 808 -2.25 5.70 19.89
N GLU A 809 -1.72 4.77 19.09
CA GLU A 809 -1.32 3.44 19.55
C GLU A 809 -2.43 2.69 20.33
N SER A 810 -3.68 2.82 19.87
CA SER A 810 -4.88 2.24 20.51
C SER A 810 -5.32 2.90 21.85
N ALA A 811 -4.72 4.01 22.22
CA ALA A 811 -5.16 4.82 23.35
C ALA A 811 -5.86 6.10 22.88
N LEU A 812 -6.99 6.43 23.47
CA LEU A 812 -7.63 7.73 23.25
C LEU A 812 -6.75 8.80 23.88
N VAL A 813 -6.11 9.62 23.04
CA VAL A 813 -5.27 10.74 23.49
C VAL A 813 -6.09 12.03 23.36
N GLU A 814 -6.04 12.82 24.40
CA GLU A 814 -6.58 14.17 24.40
C GLU A 814 -5.44 15.18 24.25
N GLU A 815 -5.57 16.07 23.29
CA GLU A 815 -4.60 17.11 23.03
C GLU A 815 -5.29 18.48 22.92
N TRP A 816 -4.61 19.50 23.42
CA TRP A 816 -5.01 20.90 23.23
C TRP A 816 -4.19 21.50 22.08
N SER A 817 -4.85 22.08 21.09
CA SER A 817 -4.22 22.61 19.89
C SER A 817 -4.74 23.97 19.51
N ALA A 818 -3.86 24.81 19.00
CA ALA A 818 -4.14 26.15 18.50
C ALA A 818 -4.26 26.26 16.97
N ALA A 819 -4.26 25.13 16.28
CA ALA A 819 -4.34 25.04 14.82
C ALA A 819 -4.88 23.66 14.40
N PRO A 820 -5.35 23.43 13.17
CA PRO A 820 -5.73 22.14 12.61
C PRO A 820 -4.64 21.07 12.80
N ALA A 821 -5.01 19.78 12.83
CA ALA A 821 -4.02 18.70 12.90
C ALA A 821 -3.19 18.68 11.62
N ASP A 822 -1.87 18.59 11.78
CA ASP A 822 -0.94 18.54 10.65
C ASP A 822 -0.68 17.09 10.24
N TYR A 823 -1.11 16.75 9.02
CA TYR A 823 -0.87 15.44 8.40
C TYR A 823 0.25 15.47 7.35
N GLY A 824 0.97 16.60 7.23
CA GLY A 824 1.98 16.81 6.21
C GLY A 824 1.41 17.04 4.80
N GLU A 825 2.28 17.26 3.83
CA GLU A 825 1.86 17.38 2.43
C GLU A 825 1.40 16.03 1.85
N PRO A 826 0.37 16.04 1.01
CA PRO A 826 -0.31 17.18 0.39
C PRO A 826 -1.49 17.76 1.18
N PHE A 827 -1.84 17.23 2.36
CA PHE A 827 -3.00 17.63 3.14
C PHE A 827 -2.94 19.09 3.63
N THR A 828 -1.74 19.65 3.77
CA THR A 828 -1.49 21.02 4.23
C THR A 828 -1.31 22.03 3.11
N LEU A 829 -1.42 21.61 1.85
CA LEU A 829 -1.27 22.52 0.70
C LEU A 829 -2.38 23.58 0.67
N ALA A 830 -2.02 24.80 0.34
CA ALA A 830 -2.87 26.00 0.48
C ALA A 830 -4.25 25.89 -0.22
N ASN A 831 -4.30 25.26 -1.40
CA ASN A 831 -5.50 25.11 -2.23
C ASN A 831 -6.22 23.76 -2.05
N HIS A 832 -5.84 22.96 -1.06
CA HIS A 832 -6.53 21.74 -0.65
C HIS A 832 -7.57 22.04 0.43
N PRO A 833 -8.64 21.23 0.54
CA PRO A 833 -9.57 21.34 1.66
C PRO A 833 -8.84 21.24 3.00
N VAL A 834 -9.24 22.05 3.97
CA VAL A 834 -8.71 21.93 5.32
C VAL A 834 -9.20 20.63 5.96
N VAL A 835 -8.27 19.85 6.48
CA VAL A 835 -8.53 18.59 7.20
C VAL A 835 -8.01 18.66 8.63
N GLY A 836 -8.38 17.68 9.47
CA GLY A 836 -7.93 17.66 10.84
C GLY A 836 -8.55 18.75 11.73
N VAL A 837 -9.70 19.28 11.33
CA VAL A 837 -10.53 20.18 12.12
C VAL A 837 -11.67 19.39 12.78
N ASN A 838 -11.96 19.68 14.04
CA ASN A 838 -13.13 19.16 14.69
C ASN A 838 -14.37 20.06 14.43
N TRP A 839 -15.54 19.59 14.83
CA TRP A 839 -16.79 20.32 14.62
C TRP A 839 -16.80 21.72 15.25
N TRP A 840 -16.17 21.89 16.41
CA TRP A 840 -16.10 23.17 17.11
C TRP A 840 -15.25 24.19 16.36
N GLU A 841 -14.19 23.74 15.72
CA GLU A 841 -13.30 24.56 14.86
C GLU A 841 -14.04 25.03 13.61
N ALA A 842 -14.77 24.12 12.96
CA ALA A 842 -15.60 24.47 11.81
C ALA A 842 -16.69 25.49 12.19
N LEU A 843 -17.35 25.32 13.34
CA LEU A 843 -18.35 26.26 13.81
C LEU A 843 -17.76 27.64 14.15
N ALA A 844 -16.58 27.66 14.81
CA ALA A 844 -15.91 28.93 15.16
C ALA A 844 -15.48 29.67 13.89
N PHE A 845 -14.98 28.95 12.88
CA PHE A 845 -14.65 29.55 11.58
C PHE A 845 -15.85 30.24 10.93
N THR A 846 -17.05 29.62 10.95
CA THR A 846 -18.22 30.23 10.31
C THR A 846 -18.61 31.55 10.99
N ARG A 847 -18.48 31.67 12.32
CA ARG A 847 -18.77 32.90 13.08
C ARG A 847 -17.78 34.01 12.79
N TRP A 848 -16.50 33.64 12.76
CA TRP A 848 -15.47 34.57 12.37
C TRP A 848 -15.68 35.06 10.92
N LEU A 849 -15.99 34.16 9.99
CA LEU A 849 -16.21 34.50 8.58
C LEU A 849 -17.44 35.42 8.44
N GLU A 850 -18.52 35.18 9.21
CA GLU A 850 -19.70 36.06 9.24
C GLU A 850 -19.31 37.49 9.64
N GLU A 851 -18.55 37.64 10.72
CA GLU A 851 -18.08 38.93 11.18
C GLU A 851 -17.21 39.62 10.12
N GLN A 852 -16.27 38.94 9.54
CA GLN A 852 -15.39 39.48 8.49
C GLN A 852 -16.18 39.94 7.25
N LEU A 853 -17.15 39.16 6.81
CA LEU A 853 -18.01 39.51 5.67
C LEU A 853 -18.92 40.69 5.99
N ARG A 854 -19.41 40.83 7.24
CA ARG A 854 -20.17 41.99 7.69
C ARG A 854 -19.31 43.25 7.70
N VAL A 855 -18.12 43.18 8.28
CA VAL A 855 -17.16 44.30 8.29
C VAL A 855 -16.79 44.73 6.86
N ALA A 856 -16.61 43.79 5.96
CA ALA A 856 -16.32 44.03 4.56
C ALA A 856 -17.54 44.52 3.73
N GLY A 857 -18.75 44.61 4.33
CA GLY A 857 -19.98 44.98 3.63
C GLY A 857 -20.45 43.97 2.59
N LYS A 858 -19.98 42.72 2.66
CA LYS A 858 -20.28 41.65 1.71
C LYS A 858 -21.40 40.72 2.14
N LEU A 859 -21.84 40.76 3.41
CA LEU A 859 -22.97 39.98 3.89
C LEU A 859 -24.24 40.85 3.93
N PRO A 860 -25.27 40.53 3.14
CA PRO A 860 -26.52 41.31 3.12
C PRO A 860 -27.23 41.29 4.49
N ALA A 861 -28.04 42.31 4.75
CA ALA A 861 -28.82 42.37 5.97
C ALA A 861 -29.76 41.16 6.08
N GLY A 862 -29.85 40.57 7.27
CA GLY A 862 -30.68 39.40 7.52
C GLY A 862 -30.08 38.06 7.12
N TRP A 863 -28.91 38.06 6.44
CA TRP A 863 -28.16 36.85 6.14
C TRP A 863 -27.17 36.52 7.24
N GLN A 864 -26.85 35.23 7.39
CA GLN A 864 -25.85 34.71 8.32
C GLN A 864 -24.98 33.63 7.64
N VAL A 865 -23.77 33.44 8.16
CA VAL A 865 -22.88 32.38 7.74
C VAL A 865 -22.89 31.24 8.77
N ARG A 866 -23.11 30.00 8.32
CA ARG A 866 -23.18 28.84 9.21
C ARG A 866 -22.76 27.57 8.48
N LEU A 867 -22.53 26.49 9.23
CA LEU A 867 -22.44 25.17 8.64
C LEU A 867 -23.77 24.79 7.99
N PRO A 868 -23.78 24.07 6.84
CA PRO A 868 -25.03 23.61 6.24
C PRO A 868 -25.73 22.60 7.17
N SER A 869 -27.05 22.50 7.11
CA SER A 869 -27.75 21.34 7.62
C SER A 869 -27.54 20.17 6.66
N GLU A 870 -27.80 18.94 7.13
CA GLU A 870 -27.78 17.75 6.28
C GLU A 870 -28.71 17.90 5.07
N ALA A 871 -29.93 18.46 5.27
CA ALA A 871 -30.88 18.72 4.20
C ALA A 871 -30.37 19.76 3.19
N GLU A 872 -29.76 20.86 3.67
CA GLU A 872 -29.15 21.89 2.80
C GLU A 872 -27.98 21.29 1.99
N TRP A 873 -27.12 20.52 2.64
CA TRP A 873 -25.98 19.88 2.00
C TRP A 873 -26.43 18.87 0.93
N GLU A 874 -27.37 17.99 1.29
CA GLU A 874 -27.88 16.96 0.37
C GLU A 874 -28.60 17.56 -0.84
N LYS A 875 -29.43 18.60 -0.64
CA LYS A 875 -30.06 19.32 -1.76
C LYS A 875 -29.05 19.96 -2.69
N ALA A 876 -28.01 20.61 -2.12
CA ALA A 876 -26.94 21.22 -2.90
C ALA A 876 -26.18 20.18 -3.74
N ALA A 877 -26.01 18.97 -3.21
CA ALA A 877 -25.33 17.86 -3.90
C ALA A 877 -26.22 17.22 -4.99
N ARG A 878 -27.45 16.82 -4.65
CA ARG A 878 -28.32 15.99 -5.49
C ARG A 878 -29.27 16.76 -6.42
N GLY A 879 -29.53 18.03 -6.13
CA GLY A 879 -30.60 18.75 -6.82
C GLY A 879 -31.97 18.27 -6.39
N VAL A 880 -32.92 18.17 -7.35
CA VAL A 880 -34.32 17.86 -7.05
C VAL A 880 -34.80 16.50 -7.58
N ASP A 881 -34.03 15.84 -8.40
CA ASP A 881 -34.42 14.63 -9.16
C ASP A 881 -34.06 13.31 -8.47
N GLY A 882 -33.48 13.36 -7.25
CA GLY A 882 -33.18 12.16 -6.48
C GLY A 882 -32.01 11.32 -7.00
N ARG A 883 -31.10 11.91 -7.79
CA ARG A 883 -29.89 11.24 -8.29
C ARG A 883 -28.98 10.74 -7.17
N ASP A 884 -28.19 9.69 -7.41
CA ASP A 884 -27.29 9.08 -6.42
C ASP A 884 -26.03 9.92 -6.20
N PHE A 885 -25.53 10.62 -7.21
CA PHE A 885 -24.34 11.45 -7.19
C PHE A 885 -24.67 12.87 -7.64
N PRO A 886 -23.82 13.87 -7.41
CA PRO A 886 -24.02 15.21 -7.93
C PRO A 886 -24.24 15.28 -9.46
N TRP A 887 -23.84 14.26 -10.19
CA TRP A 887 -24.04 14.07 -11.64
C TRP A 887 -24.96 12.90 -11.95
N LEU A 888 -25.47 12.81 -13.16
CA LEU A 888 -26.24 11.65 -13.63
C LEU A 888 -25.34 10.47 -13.98
N GLY A 889 -25.71 9.27 -13.54
CA GLY A 889 -25.02 8.02 -13.85
C GLY A 889 -24.33 7.40 -12.66
N LYS A 890 -23.28 6.61 -12.95
CA LYS A 890 -22.51 5.87 -11.94
C LYS A 890 -21.35 6.68 -11.42
N ILE A 891 -20.71 6.18 -10.36
CA ILE A 891 -19.43 6.70 -9.85
C ILE A 891 -18.38 6.62 -10.97
N ASP A 892 -17.59 7.69 -11.10
CA ASP A 892 -16.66 7.88 -12.20
C ASP A 892 -15.37 8.50 -11.66
N PRO A 893 -14.21 7.83 -11.80
CA PRO A 893 -12.91 8.35 -11.35
C PRO A 893 -12.53 9.72 -11.93
N ASP A 894 -13.06 10.07 -13.11
CA ASP A 894 -12.81 11.38 -13.71
C ASP A 894 -13.64 12.51 -13.07
N ARG A 895 -14.58 12.18 -12.20
CA ARG A 895 -15.52 13.12 -11.58
C ARG A 895 -15.36 13.29 -10.09
N VAL A 896 -14.59 12.41 -9.44
CA VAL A 896 -14.52 12.39 -7.97
C VAL A 896 -13.18 11.82 -7.49
N ASN A 897 -12.64 12.41 -6.43
CA ASN A 897 -11.49 11.86 -5.71
C ASN A 897 -11.96 10.83 -4.67
N TYR A 898 -11.78 9.55 -4.96
CA TYR A 898 -12.09 8.42 -4.07
C TYR A 898 -11.05 7.30 -4.24
N ALA A 899 -11.18 6.18 -3.54
CA ALA A 899 -10.18 5.10 -3.55
C ALA A 899 -9.75 4.65 -4.95
N ALA A 900 -10.71 4.45 -5.88
CA ALA A 900 -10.39 3.99 -7.24
C ALA A 900 -9.76 5.07 -8.14
N THR A 901 -9.78 6.33 -7.75
CA THR A 901 -9.06 7.42 -8.45
C THR A 901 -7.55 7.29 -8.28
N GLY A 902 -7.10 6.63 -7.19
CA GLY A 902 -5.70 6.32 -6.95
C GLY A 902 -4.83 7.49 -6.45
N ILE A 903 -5.44 8.64 -6.09
CA ILE A 903 -4.70 9.80 -5.56
C ILE A 903 -4.18 9.51 -4.15
N GLY A 904 -4.99 8.85 -3.30
CA GLY A 904 -4.59 8.42 -1.96
C GLY A 904 -4.42 9.54 -0.94
N ALA A 905 -4.85 10.76 -1.28
CA ALA A 905 -4.80 11.95 -0.44
C ALA A 905 -5.89 12.93 -0.88
N THR A 906 -6.02 14.08 -0.21
CA THR A 906 -6.84 15.18 -0.73
C THR A 906 -6.28 15.69 -2.06
N SER A 907 -7.12 16.27 -2.89
CA SER A 907 -6.76 17.00 -4.11
C SER A 907 -7.09 18.48 -3.97
N ALA A 908 -6.40 19.33 -4.74
CA ALA A 908 -6.70 20.75 -4.83
C ALA A 908 -8.16 20.95 -5.25
N VAL A 909 -8.85 21.90 -4.64
CA VAL A 909 -10.25 22.19 -4.97
C VAL A 909 -10.41 22.60 -6.44
N GLY A 910 -11.45 22.08 -7.08
CA GLY A 910 -11.72 22.29 -8.51
C GLY A 910 -10.98 21.32 -9.44
N CYS A 911 -10.40 20.23 -8.91
CA CYS A 911 -9.75 19.20 -9.73
C CYS A 911 -10.76 18.35 -10.53
N PHE A 912 -12.01 18.30 -10.09
CA PHE A 912 -13.06 17.46 -10.66
C PHE A 912 -14.31 18.25 -11.14
N PRO A 913 -14.16 19.19 -12.08
CA PRO A 913 -15.28 20.03 -12.52
C PRO A 913 -16.43 19.24 -13.18
N GLY A 914 -16.17 18.06 -13.72
CA GLY A 914 -17.19 17.13 -14.25
C GLY A 914 -18.05 16.49 -13.17
N GLY A 915 -17.66 16.59 -11.89
CA GLY A 915 -18.40 16.11 -10.71
C GLY A 915 -19.27 17.17 -10.05
N ALA A 916 -19.42 18.36 -10.66
CA ALA A 916 -20.24 19.43 -10.12
C ALA A 916 -21.71 19.05 -10.03
N SER A 917 -22.38 19.54 -8.99
CA SER A 917 -23.81 19.38 -8.75
C SER A 917 -24.67 20.19 -9.75
N PRO A 918 -25.99 19.97 -9.79
CA PRO A 918 -26.90 20.81 -10.60
C PRO A 918 -26.82 22.31 -10.33
N TYR A 919 -26.31 22.67 -9.16
CA TYR A 919 -26.10 24.06 -8.74
C TYR A 919 -24.65 24.51 -8.93
N HIS A 920 -23.82 23.73 -9.64
CA HIS A 920 -22.41 23.99 -9.89
C HIS A 920 -21.50 23.93 -8.64
N VAL A 921 -21.98 23.34 -7.54
CA VAL A 921 -21.15 23.07 -6.36
C VAL A 921 -20.24 21.89 -6.69
N GLU A 922 -18.94 22.04 -6.45
CA GLU A 922 -17.96 21.02 -6.77
C GLU A 922 -17.53 20.26 -5.50
N GLU A 923 -17.11 19.01 -5.71
CA GLU A 923 -16.58 18.12 -4.64
C GLU A 923 -17.58 17.72 -3.55
N MET A 924 -18.88 17.73 -3.89
CA MET A 924 -19.96 17.21 -3.04
C MET A 924 -19.96 15.66 -2.96
N SER A 925 -18.98 14.99 -3.48
CA SER A 925 -18.70 13.56 -3.36
C SER A 925 -17.21 13.36 -3.30
N GLY A 926 -16.71 12.58 -2.34
CA GLY A 926 -15.28 12.28 -2.19
C GLY A 926 -14.43 13.46 -1.71
N ASN A 927 -13.14 13.37 -1.87
CA ASN A 927 -12.09 14.28 -1.41
C ASN A 927 -12.00 14.38 0.13
N VAL A 928 -13.01 14.93 0.81
CA VAL A 928 -13.11 15.06 2.26
C VAL A 928 -14.53 14.78 2.79
N TRP A 929 -14.64 14.40 4.04
CA TRP A 929 -15.87 14.46 4.80
C TRP A 929 -16.13 15.89 5.30
N GLU A 930 -17.38 16.34 5.23
CA GLU A 930 -17.74 17.71 5.59
C GLU A 930 -18.65 17.76 6.80
N TRP A 931 -18.33 18.67 7.73
CA TRP A 931 -19.15 18.88 8.91
C TRP A 931 -20.47 19.59 8.59
N THR A 932 -21.57 19.03 9.04
CA THR A 932 -22.88 19.71 9.04
C THR A 932 -23.25 20.18 10.45
N ARG A 933 -24.26 21.04 10.56
CA ARG A 933 -24.81 21.42 11.86
C ARG A 933 -25.83 20.43 12.40
N SER A 934 -26.31 19.49 11.58
CA SER A 934 -27.33 18.54 11.96
C SER A 934 -26.76 17.47 12.89
N ILE A 935 -27.49 17.18 13.98
CA ILE A 935 -27.17 16.04 14.84
C ILE A 935 -27.55 14.76 14.11
N TYR A 936 -26.68 13.75 14.20
CA TYR A 936 -26.95 12.43 13.62
C TYR A 936 -28.25 11.82 14.16
N GLY A 937 -29.07 11.22 13.30
CA GLY A 937 -30.33 10.60 13.66
C GLY A 937 -31.00 9.91 12.47
N GLU A 938 -32.02 9.10 12.76
CA GLU A 938 -32.74 8.33 11.76
C GLU A 938 -33.56 9.22 10.82
N TYR A 939 -33.87 8.69 9.63
CA TYR A 939 -34.79 9.27 8.65
C TYR A 939 -36.23 8.77 8.91
N PRO A 940 -37.25 9.53 8.53
CA PRO A 940 -37.23 10.78 7.76
C PRO A 940 -36.68 11.98 8.55
N TYR A 941 -35.93 12.84 7.85
CA TYR A 941 -35.44 14.09 8.44
C TYR A 941 -36.61 14.99 8.89
N PRO A 942 -36.59 15.56 10.10
CA PRO A 942 -37.67 16.32 10.63
C PRO A 942 -37.98 17.58 9.78
N VAL A 943 -39.27 17.84 9.50
CA VAL A 943 -39.71 18.96 8.64
C VAL A 943 -39.89 20.25 9.42
N GLU A 944 -40.40 20.19 10.68
CA GLU A 944 -40.73 21.37 11.46
C GLU A 944 -40.82 21.08 12.97
N GLY A 945 -41.01 22.13 13.73
CA GLY A 945 -41.28 22.08 15.17
C GLY A 945 -40.07 21.71 16.04
N LYS A 946 -40.34 21.12 17.22
CA LYS A 946 -39.30 20.80 18.20
C LYS A 946 -38.33 19.74 17.67
N ALA A 947 -38.80 18.81 16.87
CA ALA A 947 -37.94 17.75 16.30
C ALA A 947 -36.88 18.33 15.36
N LEU A 948 -37.23 19.22 14.47
CA LEU A 948 -36.29 19.93 13.61
C LEU A 948 -35.34 20.82 14.43
N GLN A 949 -35.88 21.54 15.42
CA GLN A 949 -35.06 22.37 16.30
C GLN A 949 -34.02 21.53 17.04
N GLN A 950 -34.37 20.35 17.57
CA GLN A 950 -33.45 19.43 18.23
C GLN A 950 -32.44 18.81 17.26
N ARG A 951 -32.88 18.51 16.01
CA ARG A 951 -31.99 17.96 14.96
C ARG A 951 -30.90 18.95 14.54
N GLU A 952 -31.21 20.26 14.59
CA GLU A 952 -30.31 21.34 14.18
C GLU A 952 -29.79 22.18 15.35
N GLU A 953 -29.95 21.72 16.59
CA GLU A 953 -29.54 22.44 17.79
C GLU A 953 -28.05 22.35 18.02
N LEU A 954 -27.35 23.49 18.11
CA LEU A 954 -25.90 23.57 18.28
C LEU A 954 -25.40 23.20 19.70
N ALA A 955 -26.31 22.83 20.62
CA ALA A 955 -26.02 22.84 22.06
C ALA A 955 -25.63 21.47 22.66
N VAL A 956 -25.45 20.42 21.90
CA VAL A 956 -25.36 19.08 22.51
C VAL A 956 -23.97 18.45 22.39
N GLY A 957 -23.35 18.16 23.52
CA GLY A 957 -22.02 17.57 23.66
C GLY A 957 -21.85 16.12 23.20
N SER A 958 -22.80 15.57 22.45
CA SER A 958 -22.72 14.26 21.81
C SER A 958 -22.89 14.35 20.30
N SER A 959 -22.44 15.44 19.69
CA SER A 959 -22.59 15.72 18.26
C SER A 959 -21.82 14.70 17.42
N ARG A 960 -22.53 13.79 16.84
CA ARG A 960 -22.15 13.07 15.64
C ARG A 960 -22.81 13.79 14.48
N SER A 961 -22.12 14.80 13.96
CA SER A 961 -22.48 15.37 12.67
C SER A 961 -21.88 14.49 11.56
N ARG A 962 -22.62 14.29 10.51
CA ARG A 962 -22.14 13.62 9.30
C ARG A 962 -21.21 14.49 8.51
#